data_b030e7162deb453fdfd2bd1cf39b8c20
#
_entry.id   b030e7162deb453fdfd2bd1cf39b8c20
#
_cell.length_a   1.000
_cell.length_b   1.000
_cell.length_c   1.000
_cell.angle_alpha   90.00
_cell.angle_beta   90.00
_cell.angle_gamma   90.00
#
_symmetry.space_group_name_H-M   'P 1'
#
loop_
_entity.id
_entity.type
_entity.pdbx_description
1 polymer ?
#
loop_
_entity_poly.entity_id
_entity_poly.type
_entity_poly.pdbx_seq_one_letter_code
_entity_poly.pdbx_strand_id
1 'polypeptide(L)'
;MTQPTSQTAINEELALLDRYWRAANYLSVGQIYLMDNPLLREPLRPEHIKPRLLGHWGTTPGLNFIYAHLNRVIRSRDLEMIYICGPGHGGPGMVANTWLEGSYSEIYPDISEDAQGMQKLFKQFSFPGGIPSHAAPETPGSINEGGELGYSLSHAFGAVFDYPDLIAACVIGDGEAETGPLASSWHGIKFLNAARDGAVLPILHLNGYKIANPTLLGRASDEDLQQLFSGYGYEPLFVSGHEPEKMHQLMAQTLDQALDKIRRYQQQARSGGEAQAIPRWPMIILRSPKGWTGPQTVDGKKVEDFWRAHQVPVASCRENDEHRQILENWMRSYNPDDLFDDQGRLKPELRALAPAGDKRMGATPYANGGRLRRELQTPAISDYAVEITTPGEPQVQSTEVLGSYLRDIFTRNPDNFRLFGPDETASNRLSNVFEVTSRTWQEPVKPYDEQLSPDGRVMEILSEHQCQGWLEGYLLTGRHGLFNCYEAFIHIVDSMFNQHAKWLKVTRKLPWRKPVSSLTYLLSSHVWRQDHNGYSHQDPGFMDHVANKKADIVRIYLPPDANTLLWVADHCLKTWDRINVIVAGKQPEPQWLTMEEAAKHCEMGMGIWPWAGNEQPGQEPDVVMACAGDVPTMETLAAVDLLRNYLPDLRVRVVNVVDLMALQTKEHHPHGLSEEAFDDLFTQDKPVIFAFHGYPSLIHRLTYLRNNHRNFHVRGFMEEGTTTTPFDMTVMNELDRFHLAQEAILRVAKLQGKADAILDELQEKIAAHHAYVREYGEDLPEVRGWKWPSQQGSGGAPE
;
A
#
# COMPACT_ATOMS: atom_id res chain seq x y z
N MET A 1 24.09 -6.21 37.01
CA MET A 1 23.27 -6.14 38.23
C MET A 1 23.03 -4.67 38.52
N THR A 2 21.89 -4.15 38.09
CA THR A 2 21.40 -2.80 38.41
C THR A 2 20.96 -2.84 39.87
N GLN A 3 21.43 -1.88 40.69
CA GLN A 3 20.94 -1.72 42.07
C GLN A 3 19.42 -1.46 42.04
N PRO A 4 18.64 -2.01 42.99
CA PRO A 4 17.21 -1.72 43.05
C PRO A 4 17.00 -0.23 43.27
N THR A 5 16.37 0.43 42.32
CA THR A 5 15.98 1.84 42.39
C THR A 5 15.10 2.04 43.62
N SER A 6 15.42 3.03 44.45
CA SER A 6 14.62 3.30 45.67
C SER A 6 13.20 3.74 45.30
N GLN A 7 12.20 3.43 46.13
CA GLN A 7 10.81 3.87 45.92
C GLN A 7 10.69 5.39 45.73
N THR A 8 11.55 6.16 46.41
CA THR A 8 11.64 7.62 46.28
C THR A 8 12.07 8.03 44.87
N ALA A 9 13.08 7.38 44.27
CA ALA A 9 13.55 7.68 42.93
C ALA A 9 12.51 7.34 41.88
N ILE A 10 11.75 6.24 42.09
CA ILE A 10 10.63 5.88 41.20
C ILE A 10 9.54 6.94 41.24
N ASN A 11 9.16 7.40 42.43
CA ASN A 11 8.13 8.44 42.60
C ASN A 11 8.56 9.77 41.96
N GLU A 12 9.85 10.16 42.09
CA GLU A 12 10.41 11.35 41.44
C GLU A 12 10.36 11.22 39.90
N GLU A 13 10.74 10.07 39.32
CA GLU A 13 10.65 9.83 37.86
C GLU A 13 9.21 9.93 37.37
N LEU A 14 8.24 9.34 38.10
CA LEU A 14 6.84 9.40 37.73
C LEU A 14 6.26 10.81 37.82
N ALA A 15 6.70 11.62 38.78
CA ALA A 15 6.32 13.03 38.88
C ALA A 15 6.87 13.87 37.72
N LEU A 16 8.07 13.55 37.23
CA LEU A 16 8.63 14.18 36.01
C LEU A 16 7.86 13.72 34.75
N LEU A 17 7.47 12.45 34.65
CA LEU A 17 6.65 11.95 33.56
C LEU A 17 5.28 12.62 33.50
N ASP A 18 4.63 12.87 34.64
CA ASP A 18 3.39 13.63 34.70
C ASP A 18 3.58 15.05 34.14
N ARG A 19 4.65 15.73 34.54
CA ARG A 19 4.97 17.07 34.00
C ARG A 19 5.24 17.02 32.48
N TYR A 20 5.98 16.04 31.98
CA TYR A 20 6.21 15.86 30.55
C TYR A 20 4.89 15.60 29.77
N TRP A 21 4.02 14.74 30.29
CA TRP A 21 2.70 14.51 29.75
C TRP A 21 1.82 15.77 29.71
N ARG A 22 1.87 16.57 30.80
CA ARG A 22 1.19 17.89 30.84
C ARG A 22 1.75 18.85 29.77
N ALA A 23 3.06 18.85 29.56
CA ALA A 23 3.68 19.64 28.49
C ALA A 23 3.19 19.21 27.10
N ALA A 24 3.12 17.91 26.82
CA ALA A 24 2.56 17.39 25.57
C ALA A 24 1.08 17.76 25.39
N ASN A 25 0.28 17.66 26.45
CA ASN A 25 -1.11 18.08 26.45
C ASN A 25 -1.27 19.58 26.20
N TYR A 26 -0.48 20.42 26.88
CA TYR A 26 -0.45 21.88 26.67
C TYR A 26 -0.18 22.24 25.22
N LEU A 27 0.87 21.65 24.64
CA LEU A 27 1.23 21.88 23.24
C LEU A 27 0.15 21.38 22.29
N SER A 28 -0.51 20.28 22.61
CA SER A 28 -1.60 19.73 21.79
C SER A 28 -2.82 20.65 21.78
N VAL A 29 -3.21 21.20 22.93
CA VAL A 29 -4.29 22.21 23.01
C VAL A 29 -3.89 23.46 22.25
N GLY A 30 -2.68 23.95 22.43
CA GLY A 30 -2.18 25.13 21.72
C GLY A 30 -2.23 24.97 20.20
N GLN A 31 -1.86 23.80 19.67
CA GLN A 31 -1.96 23.49 18.24
C GLN A 31 -3.40 23.53 17.71
N ILE A 32 -4.37 23.12 18.50
CA ILE A 32 -5.79 23.14 18.08
C ILE A 32 -6.32 24.58 18.07
N TYR A 33 -5.97 25.39 19.07
CA TYR A 33 -6.65 26.65 19.36
C TYR A 33 -5.87 27.91 19.01
N LEU A 34 -4.56 27.95 19.26
CA LEU A 34 -3.82 29.20 19.30
C LEU A 34 -3.02 29.47 18.02
N MET A 35 -2.87 30.73 17.70
CA MET A 35 -1.94 31.25 16.70
C MET A 35 -0.97 32.29 17.28
N ASP A 36 -1.21 32.73 18.50
CA ASP A 36 -0.35 33.67 19.23
C ASP A 36 -0.47 33.45 20.75
N ASN A 37 0.37 34.16 21.57
CA ASN A 37 0.44 34.08 23.03
C ASN A 37 0.66 32.63 23.54
N PRO A 38 1.70 31.94 23.06
CA PRO A 38 1.88 30.49 23.27
C PRO A 38 2.15 30.14 24.74
N LEU A 39 2.57 31.08 25.59
CA LEU A 39 2.87 30.89 27.03
C LEU A 39 1.82 31.50 27.95
N LEU A 40 0.71 32.00 27.43
CA LEU A 40 -0.35 32.68 28.20
C LEU A 40 0.17 33.82 29.10
N ARG A 41 1.14 34.62 28.60
CA ARG A 41 1.71 35.74 29.35
C ARG A 41 0.73 36.87 29.61
N GLU A 42 -0.29 36.95 28.80
CA GLU A 42 -1.43 37.83 28.97
C GLU A 42 -2.73 37.02 28.84
N PRO A 43 -3.88 37.53 29.30
CA PRO A 43 -5.14 36.89 29.10
C PRO A 43 -5.43 36.63 27.60
N LEU A 44 -6.11 35.54 27.30
CA LEU A 44 -6.46 35.24 25.93
C LEU A 44 -7.40 36.28 25.35
N ARG A 45 -7.09 36.69 24.10
CA ARG A 45 -7.91 37.61 23.31
C ARG A 45 -8.33 36.94 22.04
N PRO A 46 -9.40 37.40 21.33
CA PRO A 46 -9.87 36.82 20.08
C PRO A 46 -8.80 36.65 19.02
N GLU A 47 -7.87 37.60 18.89
CA GLU A 47 -6.75 37.58 17.94
C GLU A 47 -5.72 36.51 18.20
N HIS A 48 -5.60 35.99 19.44
CA HIS A 48 -4.72 34.89 19.77
C HIS A 48 -5.24 33.53 19.28
N ILE A 49 -6.55 33.47 18.96
CA ILE A 49 -7.26 32.23 18.64
C ILE A 49 -7.42 32.12 17.12
N LYS A 50 -7.20 30.91 16.59
CA LYS A 50 -7.38 30.62 15.17
C LYS A 50 -8.80 30.95 14.72
N PRO A 51 -8.97 31.51 13.51
CA PRO A 51 -10.32 31.77 12.97
C PRO A 51 -11.11 30.49 12.64
N ARG A 52 -10.39 29.38 12.48
CA ARG A 52 -10.95 28.06 12.22
C ARG A 52 -10.27 27.05 13.13
N LEU A 53 -11.02 26.46 14.05
CA LEU A 53 -10.54 25.48 15.01
C LEU A 53 -10.66 24.07 14.42
N LEU A 54 -9.57 23.38 14.31
CA LEU A 54 -9.48 22.01 13.76
C LEU A 54 -8.48 21.20 14.57
N GLY A 55 -8.85 19.95 14.84
CA GLY A 55 -8.04 18.98 15.57
C GLY A 55 -8.92 18.07 16.42
N HIS A 56 -8.34 17.07 17.02
CA HIS A 56 -9.05 16.07 17.79
C HIS A 56 -8.39 15.92 19.17
N TRP A 57 -9.04 16.47 20.18
CA TRP A 57 -8.56 16.37 21.55
C TRP A 57 -8.80 14.99 22.16
N GLY A 58 -9.95 14.37 21.85
CA GLY A 58 -10.48 13.21 22.57
C GLY A 58 -9.52 12.04 22.80
N THR A 59 -8.71 11.67 21.81
CA THR A 59 -7.71 10.59 21.94
C THR A 59 -6.32 11.11 22.33
N THR A 60 -6.05 12.39 22.10
CA THR A 60 -4.71 12.98 22.22
C THR A 60 -4.07 12.83 23.59
N PRO A 61 -4.78 13.04 24.73
CA PRO A 61 -4.14 12.89 26.05
C PRO A 61 -3.67 11.48 26.34
N GLY A 62 -4.42 10.46 25.91
CA GLY A 62 -4.00 9.07 26.03
C GLY A 62 -2.79 8.74 25.14
N LEU A 63 -2.73 9.29 23.93
CA LEU A 63 -1.56 9.14 23.05
C LEU A 63 -0.31 9.80 23.67
N ASN A 64 -0.44 10.99 24.22
CA ASN A 64 0.64 11.70 24.93
C ASN A 64 1.12 10.93 26.16
N PHE A 65 0.19 10.34 26.91
CA PHE A 65 0.48 9.49 28.06
C PHE A 65 1.32 8.26 27.67
N ILE A 66 0.89 7.55 26.62
CA ILE A 66 1.61 6.40 26.09
C ILE A 66 3.01 6.82 25.61
N TYR A 67 3.11 7.89 24.83
CA TYR A 67 4.39 8.36 24.28
C TYR A 67 5.40 8.71 25.37
N ALA A 68 4.98 9.40 26.44
CA ALA A 68 5.84 9.73 27.59
C ALA A 68 6.40 8.47 28.27
N HIS A 69 5.56 7.46 28.48
CA HIS A 69 6.00 6.17 29.05
C HIS A 69 6.92 5.37 28.10
N LEU A 70 6.70 5.43 26.79
CA LEU A 70 7.61 4.81 25.82
C LEU A 70 8.98 5.48 25.85
N ASN A 71 9.06 6.80 25.93
CA ASN A 71 10.33 7.52 26.12
C ASN A 71 11.09 7.04 27.36
N ARG A 72 10.39 6.83 28.49
CA ARG A 72 10.98 6.28 29.71
C ARG A 72 11.67 4.94 29.48
N VAL A 73 10.98 3.99 28.85
CA VAL A 73 11.53 2.65 28.67
C VAL A 73 12.58 2.59 27.57
N ILE A 74 12.47 3.39 26.51
CA ILE A 74 13.52 3.50 25.49
C ILE A 74 14.82 3.97 26.15
N ARG A 75 14.77 5.02 26.95
CA ARG A 75 15.93 5.57 27.66
C ARG A 75 16.50 4.60 28.68
N SER A 76 15.66 3.98 29.53
CA SER A 76 16.12 3.13 30.63
C SER A 76 16.63 1.76 30.19
N ARG A 77 16.20 1.28 29.01
CA ARG A 77 16.50 -0.07 28.49
C ARG A 77 17.26 -0.06 27.17
N ASP A 78 17.60 1.14 26.66
CA ASP A 78 18.30 1.35 25.37
C ASP A 78 17.62 0.67 24.18
N LEU A 79 16.32 0.83 24.04
CA LEU A 79 15.51 0.13 23.02
C LEU A 79 15.55 0.85 21.68
N GLU A 80 15.41 0.06 20.58
CA GLU A 80 15.01 0.52 19.27
C GLU A 80 13.49 0.43 19.17
N MET A 81 12.83 1.56 18.93
CA MET A 81 11.38 1.60 18.92
C MET A 81 10.83 2.52 17.83
N ILE A 82 9.74 2.08 17.21
CA ILE A 82 8.91 2.89 16.34
C ILE A 82 7.53 3.07 16.98
N TYR A 83 6.99 4.29 16.88
CA TYR A 83 5.65 4.60 17.37
C TYR A 83 4.66 4.64 16.21
N ILE A 84 3.63 3.82 16.26
CA ILE A 84 2.57 3.77 15.25
C ILE A 84 1.27 4.30 15.87
N CYS A 85 0.81 5.43 15.33
CA CYS A 85 -0.40 6.09 15.76
C CYS A 85 -1.58 5.59 14.93
N GLY A 86 -2.30 4.59 15.42
CA GLY A 86 -3.51 4.08 14.78
C GLY A 86 -4.64 5.12 14.73
N PRO A 87 -5.03 5.75 15.85
CA PRO A 87 -5.96 6.86 15.82
C PRO A 87 -5.27 8.15 15.32
N GLY A 88 -4.96 8.20 14.02
CA GLY A 88 -4.17 9.27 13.40
C GLY A 88 -4.77 10.67 13.56
N HIS A 89 -6.06 10.77 13.85
CA HIS A 89 -6.70 12.04 14.23
C HIS A 89 -6.12 12.63 15.53
N GLY A 90 -5.38 11.84 16.33
CA GLY A 90 -4.56 12.34 17.44
C GLY A 90 -3.25 13.00 17.03
N GLY A 91 -3.13 13.47 15.81
CA GLY A 91 -1.97 14.16 15.25
C GLY A 91 -1.36 15.26 16.13
N PRO A 92 -2.16 16.07 16.86
CA PRO A 92 -1.58 17.07 17.76
C PRO A 92 -0.61 16.48 18.79
N GLY A 93 -0.92 15.28 19.29
CA GLY A 93 -0.05 14.59 20.26
C GLY A 93 1.27 14.16 19.65
N MET A 94 1.25 13.63 18.42
CA MET A 94 2.48 13.22 17.75
C MET A 94 3.41 14.41 17.46
N VAL A 95 2.86 15.49 16.94
CA VAL A 95 3.59 16.74 16.69
C VAL A 95 4.16 17.32 18.00
N ALA A 96 3.35 17.35 19.08
CA ALA A 96 3.79 17.85 20.38
C ALA A 96 4.97 17.03 20.93
N ASN A 97 4.89 15.71 20.90
CA ASN A 97 5.95 14.85 21.43
C ASN A 97 7.24 14.93 20.62
N THR A 98 7.17 14.97 19.29
CA THR A 98 8.34 15.10 18.42
C THR A 98 9.02 16.48 18.57
N TRP A 99 8.25 17.52 18.87
CA TRP A 99 8.81 18.83 19.25
C TRP A 99 9.48 18.79 20.62
N LEU A 100 8.84 18.19 21.63
CA LEU A 100 9.39 18.07 23.00
C LEU A 100 10.69 17.25 23.04
N GLU A 101 10.84 16.24 22.21
CA GLU A 101 12.07 15.46 22.09
C GLU A 101 13.11 16.08 21.13
N GLY A 102 12.78 17.20 20.46
CA GLY A 102 13.64 17.97 19.57
C GLY A 102 13.77 17.43 18.14
N SER A 103 13.24 16.27 17.82
CA SER A 103 13.33 15.72 16.47
C SER A 103 12.57 16.54 15.43
N TYR A 104 11.51 17.24 15.84
CA TYR A 104 10.75 18.12 14.96
C TYR A 104 11.56 19.34 14.53
N SER A 105 12.21 20.01 15.49
CA SER A 105 13.00 21.23 15.25
C SER A 105 14.31 20.95 14.50
N GLU A 106 14.87 19.74 14.61
CA GLU A 106 16.00 19.31 13.78
C GLU A 106 15.66 19.25 12.30
N ILE A 107 14.42 18.88 11.98
CA ILE A 107 13.92 18.79 10.59
C ILE A 107 13.40 20.14 10.10
N TYR A 108 12.74 20.88 10.99
CA TYR A 108 12.16 22.21 10.72
C TYR A 108 12.77 23.28 11.63
N PRO A 109 14.00 23.77 11.32
CA PRO A 109 14.72 24.69 12.21
C PRO A 109 13.99 26.00 12.50
N ASP A 110 13.09 26.42 11.62
CA ASP A 110 12.26 27.61 11.82
C ASP A 110 11.21 27.43 12.93
N ILE A 111 10.97 26.20 13.35
CA ILE A 111 10.09 25.84 14.48
C ILE A 111 11.00 25.42 15.64
N SER A 112 11.71 26.41 16.18
CA SER A 112 12.70 26.25 17.25
C SER A 112 12.07 25.80 18.57
N GLU A 113 12.90 25.23 19.46
CA GLU A 113 12.47 24.80 20.80
C GLU A 113 12.44 25.99 21.77
N ASP A 114 11.63 27.02 21.47
CA ASP A 114 11.44 28.25 22.25
C ASP A 114 10.03 28.83 22.02
N ALA A 115 9.70 29.97 22.64
CA ALA A 115 8.40 30.60 22.53
C ALA A 115 8.04 31.00 21.08
N GLN A 116 9.02 31.42 20.26
CA GLN A 116 8.77 31.75 18.86
C GLN A 116 8.47 30.50 18.03
N GLY A 117 9.26 29.44 18.24
CA GLY A 117 9.00 28.17 17.58
C GLY A 117 7.70 27.54 18.04
N MET A 118 7.35 27.62 19.32
CA MET A 118 6.06 27.17 19.87
C MET A 118 4.88 27.92 19.23
N GLN A 119 4.98 29.23 19.03
CA GLN A 119 3.96 30.00 18.32
C GLN A 119 3.78 29.52 16.88
N LYS A 120 4.89 29.28 16.16
CA LYS A 120 4.84 28.76 14.80
C LYS A 120 4.27 27.33 14.75
N LEU A 121 4.64 26.47 15.72
CA LEU A 121 4.10 25.12 15.89
C LEU A 121 2.58 25.14 16.05
N PHE A 122 2.08 26.02 16.92
CA PHE A 122 0.65 26.18 17.12
C PHE A 122 -0.04 26.67 15.85
N LYS A 123 0.49 27.73 15.24
CA LYS A 123 -0.12 28.35 14.07
C LYS A 123 -0.21 27.42 12.88
N GLN A 124 0.85 26.64 12.56
CA GLN A 124 0.90 25.80 11.36
C GLN A 124 -0.07 24.62 11.39
N PHE A 125 -0.44 24.14 12.58
CA PHE A 125 -1.27 22.96 12.71
C PHE A 125 -2.66 23.20 12.15
N SER A 126 -3.06 22.39 11.17
CA SER A 126 -4.35 22.50 10.45
C SER A 126 -4.67 23.91 9.94
N PHE A 127 -3.65 24.61 9.45
CA PHE A 127 -3.71 25.98 8.96
C PHE A 127 -3.30 26.03 7.48
N PRO A 128 -3.83 26.94 6.66
CA PRO A 128 -3.42 27.05 5.25
C PRO A 128 -1.92 27.22 5.09
N GLY A 129 -1.29 26.35 4.32
CA GLY A 129 0.17 26.31 4.12
C GLY A 129 0.96 25.64 5.25
N GLY A 130 0.30 25.11 6.26
CA GLY A 130 0.89 24.33 7.34
C GLY A 130 0.74 22.81 7.16
N ILE A 131 0.63 22.09 8.28
CA ILE A 131 0.50 20.63 8.33
C ILE A 131 -0.95 20.19 8.56
N PRO A 132 -1.31 18.95 8.13
CA PRO A 132 -2.65 18.42 8.35
C PRO A 132 -2.94 18.13 9.84
N SER A 133 -4.22 17.94 10.16
CA SER A 133 -4.68 17.66 11.54
C SER A 133 -4.47 16.21 12.01
N HIS A 134 -4.11 15.32 11.11
CA HIS A 134 -3.84 13.90 11.38
C HIS A 134 -2.33 13.62 11.37
N ALA A 135 -1.94 12.48 11.92
CA ALA A 135 -0.59 11.97 11.73
C ALA A 135 -0.30 11.89 10.22
N ALA A 136 0.83 12.42 9.80
CA ALA A 136 1.11 12.63 8.39
C ALA A 136 2.60 12.47 8.08
N PRO A 137 2.97 12.31 6.80
CA PRO A 137 4.37 12.19 6.40
C PRO A 137 5.25 13.37 6.83
N GLU A 138 4.66 14.56 6.96
CA GLU A 138 5.34 15.77 7.43
C GLU A 138 5.80 15.68 8.88
N THR A 139 5.15 14.84 9.70
CA THR A 139 5.56 14.63 11.09
C THR A 139 6.63 13.56 11.17
N PRO A 140 7.83 13.84 11.72
CA PRO A 140 8.86 12.83 11.88
C PRO A 140 8.40 11.70 12.80
N GLY A 141 8.91 10.48 12.56
CA GLY A 141 8.58 9.31 13.37
C GLY A 141 7.35 8.51 12.91
N SER A 142 6.52 9.03 11.99
CA SER A 142 5.34 8.31 11.50
C SER A 142 5.62 7.50 10.24
N ILE A 143 5.06 6.29 10.17
CA ILE A 143 4.90 5.49 8.95
C ILE A 143 3.42 5.22 8.64
N ASN A 144 2.51 5.66 9.49
CA ASN A 144 1.06 5.45 9.36
C ASN A 144 0.35 6.79 9.53
N GLU A 145 -0.54 7.15 8.61
CA GLU A 145 -1.26 8.41 8.70
C GLU A 145 -2.57 8.30 9.49
N GLY A 146 -3.22 7.13 9.48
CA GLY A 146 -4.40 6.82 10.29
C GLY A 146 -5.62 7.73 10.05
N GLY A 147 -5.75 8.30 8.87
CA GLY A 147 -6.96 9.00 8.46
C GLY A 147 -8.03 7.98 8.07
N GLU A 148 -7.65 6.96 7.34
CA GLU A 148 -8.41 5.73 7.20
C GLU A 148 -7.99 4.77 8.30
N LEU A 149 -8.95 4.27 9.08
CA LEU A 149 -8.68 3.44 10.25
C LEU A 149 -8.58 1.96 9.88
N GLY A 150 -7.76 1.23 10.63
CA GLY A 150 -7.70 -0.24 10.58
C GLY A 150 -6.39 -0.82 10.06
N TYR A 151 -5.43 0.00 9.66
CA TYR A 151 -4.19 -0.46 9.02
C TYR A 151 -2.97 -0.42 9.95
N SER A 152 -3.08 0.22 11.11
CA SER A 152 -1.96 0.45 12.03
C SER A 152 -1.27 -0.83 12.49
N LEU A 153 -2.04 -1.85 12.88
CA LEU A 153 -1.49 -3.08 13.42
C LEU A 153 -0.83 -3.94 12.33
N SER A 154 -1.38 -3.99 11.11
CA SER A 154 -0.74 -4.68 9.99
C SER A 154 0.57 -3.98 9.58
N HIS A 155 0.60 -2.64 9.54
CA HIS A 155 1.83 -1.87 9.35
C HIS A 155 2.87 -2.16 10.44
N ALA A 156 2.45 -2.29 11.71
CA ALA A 156 3.34 -2.61 12.81
C ALA A 156 4.02 -3.97 12.63
N PHE A 157 3.28 -5.00 12.22
CA PHE A 157 3.86 -6.30 11.92
C PHE A 157 4.83 -6.23 10.74
N GLY A 158 4.44 -5.60 9.64
CA GLY A 158 5.32 -5.39 8.49
C GLY A 158 6.62 -4.67 8.84
N ALA A 159 6.54 -3.65 9.70
CA ALA A 159 7.66 -2.84 10.10
C ALA A 159 8.74 -3.61 10.88
N VAL A 160 8.37 -4.65 11.62
CA VAL A 160 9.31 -5.41 12.46
C VAL A 160 9.87 -6.66 11.79
N PHE A 161 9.37 -7.06 10.64
CA PHE A 161 9.92 -8.21 9.93
C PHE A 161 11.38 -7.97 9.55
N ASP A 162 12.23 -8.94 9.85
CA ASP A 162 13.69 -8.92 9.63
C ASP A 162 14.45 -7.80 10.39
N TYR A 163 13.86 -7.26 11.46
CA TYR A 163 14.49 -6.32 12.38
C TYR A 163 14.42 -6.84 13.82
N PRO A 164 15.27 -7.80 14.20
CA PRO A 164 15.12 -8.57 15.42
C PRO A 164 15.08 -7.76 16.72
N ASP A 165 15.67 -6.57 16.75
CA ASP A 165 15.76 -5.73 17.95
C ASP A 165 14.74 -4.59 17.97
N LEU A 166 14.00 -4.37 16.86
CA LEU A 166 13.00 -3.34 16.75
C LEU A 166 11.71 -3.73 17.50
N ILE A 167 11.16 -2.80 18.25
CA ILE A 167 9.82 -2.89 18.84
C ILE A 167 8.91 -1.88 18.16
N ALA A 168 7.81 -2.33 17.58
CA ALA A 168 6.75 -1.45 17.12
C ALA A 168 5.69 -1.30 18.22
N ALA A 169 5.67 -0.15 18.88
CA ALA A 169 4.60 0.23 19.78
C ALA A 169 3.43 0.77 18.95
N CYS A 170 2.40 -0.05 18.79
CA CYS A 170 1.23 0.25 17.98
C CYS A 170 0.05 0.64 18.86
N VAL A 171 -0.32 1.92 18.84
CA VAL A 171 -1.54 2.36 19.51
C VAL A 171 -2.73 2.14 18.59
N ILE A 172 -3.72 1.44 19.13
CA ILE A 172 -4.96 1.11 18.40
C ILE A 172 -6.10 1.82 19.10
N GLY A 173 -6.87 2.64 18.38
CA GLY A 173 -8.09 3.22 18.91
C GLY A 173 -9.20 2.18 19.04
N ASP A 174 -10.06 2.34 20.04
CA ASP A 174 -11.21 1.45 20.25
C ASP A 174 -12.22 1.51 19.08
N GLY A 175 -12.39 2.66 18.45
CA GLY A 175 -13.16 2.79 17.22
C GLY A 175 -12.47 2.15 16.01
N GLU A 176 -11.14 2.24 15.91
CA GLU A 176 -10.35 1.56 14.88
C GLU A 176 -10.48 0.04 15.00
N ALA A 177 -10.54 -0.48 16.23
CA ALA A 177 -10.67 -1.90 16.51
C ALA A 177 -11.99 -2.51 15.98
N GLU A 178 -12.98 -1.71 15.62
CA GLU A 178 -14.23 -2.16 14.99
C GLU A 178 -14.11 -2.37 13.47
N THR A 179 -13.02 -1.92 12.84
CA THR A 179 -12.85 -2.04 11.38
C THR A 179 -12.49 -3.47 10.98
N GLY A 180 -12.97 -3.92 9.81
CA GLY A 180 -12.64 -5.24 9.27
C GLY A 180 -11.15 -5.49 9.11
N PRO A 181 -10.35 -4.56 8.53
CA PRO A 181 -8.91 -4.73 8.43
C PRO A 181 -8.22 -4.92 9.78
N LEU A 182 -8.58 -4.16 10.80
CA LEU A 182 -7.97 -4.35 12.12
C LEU A 182 -8.40 -5.65 12.79
N ALA A 183 -9.66 -6.05 12.64
CA ALA A 183 -10.16 -7.29 13.21
C ALA A 183 -9.37 -8.52 12.74
N SER A 184 -8.91 -8.55 11.47
CA SER A 184 -8.05 -9.60 10.96
C SER A 184 -6.57 -9.42 11.37
N SER A 185 -6.15 -8.19 11.69
CA SER A 185 -4.75 -7.88 12.03
C SER A 185 -4.24 -8.54 13.30
N TRP A 186 -5.13 -8.86 14.22
CA TRP A 186 -4.76 -9.58 15.47
C TRP A 186 -4.08 -10.93 15.19
N HIS A 187 -4.35 -11.56 14.05
CA HIS A 187 -3.71 -12.82 13.65
C HIS A 187 -2.22 -12.64 13.27
N GLY A 188 -1.74 -11.42 13.06
CA GLY A 188 -0.36 -11.14 12.64
C GLY A 188 0.71 -11.74 13.54
N ILE A 189 0.43 -11.93 14.85
CA ILE A 189 1.36 -12.59 15.79
C ILE A 189 1.66 -14.05 15.43
N LYS A 190 0.81 -14.71 14.64
CA LYS A 190 0.98 -16.08 14.15
C LYS A 190 2.02 -16.19 13.03
N PHE A 191 2.54 -15.06 12.58
CA PHE A 191 3.55 -14.92 11.51
C PHE A 191 4.85 -14.28 11.99
N LEU A 192 4.94 -13.93 13.28
CA LEU A 192 6.07 -13.22 13.86
C LEU A 192 7.10 -14.21 14.43
N ASN A 193 8.27 -14.30 13.82
CA ASN A 193 9.36 -15.14 14.28
C ASN A 193 10.19 -14.44 15.36
N ALA A 194 10.09 -14.87 16.61
CA ALA A 194 10.77 -14.26 17.75
C ALA A 194 12.31 -14.26 17.67
N ALA A 195 12.89 -15.15 16.86
CA ALA A 195 14.34 -15.20 16.67
C ALA A 195 14.85 -14.17 15.66
N ARG A 196 14.09 -13.95 14.57
CA ARG A 196 14.54 -13.18 13.41
C ARG A 196 13.84 -11.82 13.27
N ASP A 197 12.58 -11.76 13.66
CA ASP A 197 11.79 -10.55 13.58
C ASP A 197 11.85 -9.77 14.90
N GLY A 198 11.45 -8.51 14.88
CA GLY A 198 11.27 -7.70 16.08
C GLY A 198 10.04 -8.11 16.87
N ALA A 199 9.48 -7.18 17.63
CA ALA A 199 8.26 -7.40 18.38
C ALA A 199 7.25 -6.30 18.11
N VAL A 200 5.98 -6.66 18.09
CA VAL A 200 4.86 -5.71 18.11
C VAL A 200 4.29 -5.66 19.52
N LEU A 201 4.16 -4.47 20.10
CA LEU A 201 3.46 -4.21 21.34
C LEU A 201 2.17 -3.45 21.02
N PRO A 202 1.03 -4.14 20.85
CA PRO A 202 -0.25 -3.47 20.70
C PRO A 202 -0.66 -2.79 22.00
N ILE A 203 -1.10 -1.53 21.90
CA ILE A 203 -1.67 -0.77 23.02
C ILE A 203 -3.08 -0.34 22.60
N LEU A 204 -4.08 -1.10 23.05
CA LEU A 204 -5.47 -0.80 22.77
C LEU A 204 -5.95 0.30 23.70
N HIS A 205 -6.16 1.50 23.15
CA HIS A 205 -6.61 2.67 23.90
C HIS A 205 -8.14 2.75 23.88
N LEU A 206 -8.74 2.32 24.99
CA LEU A 206 -10.19 2.35 25.21
C LEU A 206 -10.58 3.66 25.90
N ASN A 207 -10.98 4.65 25.11
CA ASN A 207 -11.58 5.88 25.64
C ASN A 207 -13.12 5.87 25.62
N GLY A 208 -13.71 4.80 25.10
CA GLY A 208 -15.12 4.47 25.20
C GLY A 208 -16.04 5.08 24.15
N TYR A 209 -15.56 6.00 23.30
CA TYR A 209 -16.41 6.71 22.34
C TYR A 209 -15.75 6.96 20.99
N LYS A 210 -16.54 6.87 19.93
CA LYS A 210 -16.24 7.33 18.57
C LYS A 210 -16.58 8.83 18.40
N ILE A 211 -16.94 9.23 17.20
CA ILE A 211 -17.34 10.63 16.89
C ILE A 211 -18.61 11.04 17.66
N ALA A 212 -19.58 10.15 17.74
CA ALA A 212 -20.89 10.43 18.35
C ALA A 212 -21.46 9.25 19.18
N ASN A 213 -20.87 8.07 19.05
CA ASN A 213 -21.39 6.84 19.65
C ASN A 213 -20.35 6.16 20.56
N PRO A 214 -20.77 5.34 21.54
CA PRO A 214 -19.85 4.46 22.26
C PRO A 214 -19.21 3.44 21.32
N THR A 215 -18.02 2.96 21.71
CA THR A 215 -17.34 1.88 21.02
C THR A 215 -17.76 0.53 21.58
N LEU A 216 -17.69 -0.53 20.75
CA LEU A 216 -18.05 -1.89 21.17
C LEU A 216 -17.11 -2.39 22.28
N LEU A 217 -15.79 -2.33 22.04
CA LEU A 217 -14.79 -2.79 23.03
C LEU A 217 -14.75 -1.91 24.28
N GLY A 218 -15.10 -0.62 24.17
CA GLY A 218 -15.23 0.28 25.33
C GLY A 218 -16.34 -0.13 26.29
N ARG A 219 -17.33 -0.89 25.83
CA ARG A 219 -18.45 -1.43 26.65
C ARG A 219 -18.23 -2.87 27.10
N ALA A 220 -17.25 -3.58 26.54
CA ALA A 220 -16.89 -4.90 26.99
C ALA A 220 -16.28 -4.89 28.40
N SER A 221 -16.56 -5.92 29.20
CA SER A 221 -15.91 -6.11 30.49
C SER A 221 -14.43 -6.46 30.32
N ASP A 222 -13.62 -6.29 31.36
CA ASP A 222 -12.22 -6.71 31.31
C ASP A 222 -12.11 -8.25 31.15
N GLU A 223 -13.07 -9.00 31.66
CA GLU A 223 -13.13 -10.46 31.51
C GLU A 223 -13.39 -10.85 30.04
N ASP A 224 -14.34 -10.19 29.37
CA ASP A 224 -14.62 -10.42 27.94
C ASP A 224 -13.40 -10.09 27.07
N LEU A 225 -12.74 -8.97 27.37
CA LEU A 225 -11.52 -8.58 26.65
C LEU A 225 -10.36 -9.54 26.92
N GLN A 226 -10.21 -10.00 28.14
CA GLN A 226 -9.22 -11.02 28.49
C GLN A 226 -9.43 -12.31 27.67
N GLN A 227 -10.67 -12.77 27.58
CA GLN A 227 -11.03 -13.98 26.83
C GLN A 227 -10.79 -13.77 25.32
N LEU A 228 -11.24 -12.65 24.76
CA LEU A 228 -11.11 -12.31 23.34
C LEU A 228 -9.64 -12.32 22.89
N PHE A 229 -8.80 -11.55 23.56
CA PHE A 229 -7.41 -11.39 23.15
C PHE A 229 -6.54 -12.61 23.51
N SER A 230 -6.88 -13.31 24.60
CA SER A 230 -6.26 -14.62 24.89
C SER A 230 -6.57 -15.66 23.81
N GLY A 231 -7.78 -15.62 23.21
CA GLY A 231 -8.15 -16.46 22.08
C GLY A 231 -7.33 -16.20 20.83
N TYR A 232 -6.98 -14.95 20.56
CA TYR A 232 -6.04 -14.60 19.48
C TYR A 232 -4.60 -15.05 19.77
N GLY A 233 -4.24 -15.30 21.03
CA GLY A 233 -2.90 -15.70 21.45
C GLY A 233 -2.10 -14.60 22.15
N TYR A 234 -2.73 -13.48 22.52
CA TYR A 234 -2.11 -12.44 23.33
C TYR A 234 -2.23 -12.72 24.82
N GLU A 235 -1.46 -11.99 25.60
CA GLU A 235 -1.61 -11.84 27.04
C GLU A 235 -1.99 -10.39 27.34
N PRO A 236 -3.29 -10.08 27.54
CA PRO A 236 -3.74 -8.73 27.85
C PRO A 236 -3.30 -8.28 29.24
N LEU A 237 -2.74 -7.08 29.32
CA LEU A 237 -2.36 -6.39 30.56
C LEU A 237 -3.17 -5.10 30.68
N PHE A 238 -3.83 -4.90 31.81
CA PHE A 238 -4.80 -3.81 31.99
C PHE A 238 -4.21 -2.63 32.74
N VAL A 239 -4.45 -1.42 32.22
CA VAL A 239 -4.20 -0.13 32.88
C VAL A 239 -5.49 0.66 32.81
N SER A 240 -6.16 0.86 33.93
CA SER A 240 -7.50 1.45 33.98
C SER A 240 -7.62 2.50 35.06
N GLY A 241 -8.21 3.65 34.75
CA GLY A 241 -8.46 4.72 35.71
C GLY A 241 -8.49 6.11 35.08
N HIS A 242 -8.45 7.11 35.97
CA HIS A 242 -8.48 8.52 35.56
C HIS A 242 -7.56 9.41 36.45
N GLU A 243 -7.08 8.89 37.57
CA GLU A 243 -6.20 9.63 38.49
C GLU A 243 -4.75 9.56 37.96
N PRO A 244 -4.13 10.68 37.53
CA PRO A 244 -2.83 10.66 36.85
C PRO A 244 -1.74 9.89 37.60
N GLU A 245 -1.56 10.17 38.90
CA GLU A 245 -0.51 9.53 39.69
C GLU A 245 -0.62 8.00 39.69
N LYS A 246 -1.84 7.47 39.93
CA LYS A 246 -2.08 6.03 39.90
C LYS A 246 -1.90 5.45 38.51
N MET A 247 -2.36 6.17 37.49
CA MET A 247 -2.21 5.72 36.10
C MET A 247 -0.75 5.66 35.68
N HIS A 248 0.08 6.65 36.05
CA HIS A 248 1.52 6.59 35.81
C HIS A 248 2.18 5.40 36.49
N GLN A 249 1.81 5.09 37.73
CA GLN A 249 2.34 3.92 38.44
C GLN A 249 1.95 2.60 37.74
N LEU A 250 0.66 2.43 37.41
CA LEU A 250 0.15 1.24 36.74
C LEU A 250 0.80 1.06 35.36
N MET A 251 0.87 2.13 34.56
CA MET A 251 1.44 2.05 33.21
C MET A 251 2.94 1.74 33.24
N ALA A 252 3.68 2.32 34.17
CA ALA A 252 5.09 2.02 34.31
C ALA A 252 5.32 0.54 34.62
N GLN A 253 4.60 -0.02 35.59
CA GLN A 253 4.70 -1.43 35.97
C GLN A 253 4.27 -2.36 34.81
N THR A 254 3.17 -2.04 34.16
CA THR A 254 2.60 -2.87 33.08
C THR A 254 3.51 -2.88 31.85
N LEU A 255 4.05 -1.72 31.48
CA LEU A 255 4.95 -1.61 30.35
C LEU A 255 6.29 -2.33 30.61
N ASP A 256 6.83 -2.21 31.83
CA ASP A 256 8.02 -2.98 32.23
C ASP A 256 7.77 -4.49 32.17
N GLN A 257 6.63 -4.96 32.67
CA GLN A 257 6.23 -6.37 32.58
C GLN A 257 6.10 -6.85 31.13
N ALA A 258 5.48 -6.04 30.26
CA ALA A 258 5.30 -6.37 28.84
C ALA A 258 6.66 -6.53 28.13
N LEU A 259 7.58 -5.56 28.35
CA LEU A 259 8.92 -5.58 27.73
C LEU A 259 9.79 -6.72 28.28
N ASP A 260 9.69 -7.06 29.55
CA ASP A 260 10.40 -8.22 30.11
C ASP A 260 9.94 -9.53 29.48
N LYS A 261 8.64 -9.67 29.19
CA LYS A 261 8.10 -10.82 28.46
C LYS A 261 8.59 -10.89 27.03
N ILE A 262 8.53 -9.77 26.28
CA ILE A 262 9.05 -9.67 24.91
C ILE A 262 10.50 -10.11 24.88
N ARG A 263 11.34 -9.50 25.73
CA ARG A 263 12.78 -9.81 25.81
C ARG A 263 13.05 -11.28 26.12
N ARG A 264 12.28 -11.84 27.06
CA ARG A 264 12.40 -13.27 27.42
C ARG A 264 12.07 -14.16 26.23
N TYR A 265 11.00 -13.93 25.49
CA TYR A 265 10.64 -14.74 24.32
C TYR A 265 11.68 -14.64 23.21
N GLN A 266 12.18 -13.45 22.93
CA GLN A 266 13.25 -13.26 21.93
C GLN A 266 14.54 -13.96 22.35
N GLN A 267 14.95 -13.85 23.61
CA GLN A 267 16.16 -14.53 24.12
C GLN A 267 16.02 -16.05 24.03
N GLN A 268 14.87 -16.59 24.41
CA GLN A 268 14.60 -18.03 24.33
C GLN A 268 14.64 -18.53 22.90
N ALA A 269 13.99 -17.83 21.96
CA ALA A 269 14.02 -18.19 20.54
C ALA A 269 15.42 -18.17 19.94
N ARG A 270 16.23 -17.17 20.30
CA ARG A 270 17.60 -16.99 19.79
C ARG A 270 18.63 -17.93 20.42
N SER A 271 18.34 -18.52 21.58
CA SER A 271 19.25 -19.43 22.27
C SER A 271 19.31 -20.86 21.71
N GLY A 272 18.48 -21.18 20.70
CA GLY A 272 18.45 -22.50 20.05
C GLY A 272 17.95 -23.65 20.92
N GLY A 273 17.22 -23.38 22.02
CA GLY A 273 16.57 -24.38 22.84
C GLY A 273 15.46 -25.15 22.12
N GLU A 274 15.12 -26.36 22.64
CA GLU A 274 14.00 -27.15 22.10
C GLU A 274 12.76 -26.29 21.89
N ALA A 275 11.96 -26.62 20.86
CA ALA A 275 10.72 -25.93 20.50
C ALA A 275 9.83 -25.68 21.74
N GLN A 276 9.90 -24.46 22.26
CA GLN A 276 9.09 -24.05 23.37
C GLN A 276 7.67 -23.74 22.90
N ALA A 277 6.74 -23.76 23.86
CA ALA A 277 5.36 -23.37 23.60
C ALA A 277 5.32 -22.02 22.84
N ILE A 278 4.39 -21.92 21.89
CA ILE A 278 4.16 -20.71 21.10
C ILE A 278 4.05 -19.50 22.04
N PRO A 279 4.83 -18.41 21.83
CA PRO A 279 4.79 -17.26 22.72
C PRO A 279 3.40 -16.64 22.80
N ARG A 280 2.96 -16.33 24.02
CA ARG A 280 1.79 -15.47 24.23
C ARG A 280 2.28 -14.03 24.38
N TRP A 281 2.29 -13.31 23.27
CA TRP A 281 2.81 -11.96 23.24
C TRP A 281 1.99 -11.00 24.09
N PRO A 282 2.60 -10.12 24.88
CA PRO A 282 1.86 -9.16 25.67
C PRO A 282 1.19 -8.10 24.79
N MET A 283 0.04 -7.62 25.22
CA MET A 283 -0.59 -6.40 24.77
C MET A 283 -1.09 -5.59 25.96
N ILE A 284 -1.21 -4.28 25.80
CA ILE A 284 -1.73 -3.40 26.86
C ILE A 284 -3.13 -2.93 26.48
N ILE A 285 -4.06 -2.99 27.43
CA ILE A 285 -5.38 -2.41 27.31
C ILE A 285 -5.43 -1.20 28.25
N LEU A 286 -5.37 0.01 27.67
CA LEU A 286 -5.40 1.27 28.41
C LEU A 286 -6.83 1.83 28.38
N ARG A 287 -7.50 1.81 29.53
CA ARG A 287 -8.78 2.50 29.75
C ARG A 287 -8.55 3.85 30.38
N SER A 288 -8.88 4.91 29.68
CA SER A 288 -8.80 6.30 30.19
C SER A 288 -9.97 7.12 29.69
N PRO A 289 -10.34 8.24 30.34
CA PRO A 289 -11.41 9.10 29.86
C PRO A 289 -11.12 9.65 28.47
N LYS A 290 -12.12 9.71 27.60
CA LYS A 290 -12.01 10.45 26.34
C LYS A 290 -11.84 11.94 26.63
N GLY A 291 -10.81 12.55 26.05
CA GLY A 291 -10.51 13.95 26.33
C GLY A 291 -9.98 14.23 27.75
N TRP A 292 -9.33 13.23 28.33
CA TRP A 292 -8.72 13.26 29.67
C TRP A 292 -7.97 14.54 29.96
N THR A 293 -8.17 15.14 31.14
CA THR A 293 -7.63 16.45 31.56
C THR A 293 -8.20 17.67 30.80
N GLY A 294 -9.20 17.48 29.98
CA GLY A 294 -9.93 18.55 29.32
C GLY A 294 -11.06 19.14 30.15
N PRO A 295 -11.84 20.05 29.59
CA PRO A 295 -13.01 20.59 30.26
C PRO A 295 -14.03 19.49 30.58
N GLN A 296 -14.50 19.41 31.83
CA GLN A 296 -15.51 18.43 32.22
C GLN A 296 -16.88 18.75 31.58
N THR A 297 -17.21 20.04 31.51
CA THR A 297 -18.46 20.52 30.95
C THR A 297 -18.24 21.81 30.16
N VAL A 298 -19.03 21.98 29.08
CA VAL A 298 -19.13 23.22 28.32
C VAL A 298 -20.63 23.46 28.07
N ASP A 299 -21.14 24.66 28.29
CA ASP A 299 -22.57 25.00 28.18
C ASP A 299 -23.47 24.04 28.97
N GLY A 300 -23.02 23.61 30.16
CA GLY A 300 -23.73 22.69 31.03
C GLY A 300 -23.79 21.23 30.50
N LYS A 301 -23.09 20.90 29.42
CA LYS A 301 -23.08 19.55 28.84
C LYS A 301 -21.77 18.85 29.16
N LYS A 302 -21.84 17.56 29.50
CA LYS A 302 -20.64 16.71 29.71
C LYS A 302 -19.77 16.68 28.45
N VAL A 303 -18.46 16.87 28.63
CA VAL A 303 -17.42 16.86 27.58
C VAL A 303 -16.36 15.79 27.87
N GLU A 304 -15.59 15.92 28.95
CA GLU A 304 -14.64 14.87 29.34
C GLU A 304 -15.36 13.53 29.59
N ASP A 305 -14.72 12.42 29.24
CA ASP A 305 -15.28 11.09 29.32
C ASP A 305 -16.60 10.96 28.54
N PHE A 306 -16.68 11.63 27.41
CA PHE A 306 -17.84 11.61 26.52
C PHE A 306 -17.48 11.94 25.08
N TRP A 307 -18.35 11.59 24.12
CA TRP A 307 -18.10 11.80 22.71
C TRP A 307 -17.87 13.28 22.32
N ARG A 308 -18.40 14.27 23.08
CA ARG A 308 -18.21 15.70 22.82
C ARG A 308 -16.74 16.14 22.91
N ALA A 309 -15.89 15.37 23.60
CA ALA A 309 -14.46 15.60 23.60
C ALA A 309 -13.75 15.18 22.30
N HIS A 310 -14.46 14.56 21.35
CA HIS A 310 -13.83 13.93 20.18
C HIS A 310 -12.97 14.90 19.37
N GLN A 311 -13.49 16.07 19.02
CA GLN A 311 -12.81 17.06 18.19
C GLN A 311 -12.34 18.26 19.02
N VAL A 312 -13.05 19.36 18.92
CA VAL A 312 -12.76 20.66 19.56
C VAL A 312 -13.74 20.85 20.70
N PRO A 313 -13.32 20.62 21.98
CA PRO A 313 -14.24 20.66 23.12
C PRO A 313 -14.92 22.01 23.34
N VAL A 314 -14.24 23.11 23.04
CA VAL A 314 -14.73 24.49 23.24
C VAL A 314 -14.69 25.20 21.90
N ALA A 315 -15.82 25.25 21.21
CA ALA A 315 -15.82 25.61 19.79
C ALA A 315 -15.81 27.13 19.50
N SER A 316 -16.39 27.95 20.38
CA SER A 316 -16.63 29.38 20.09
C SER A 316 -15.68 30.31 20.84
N CYS A 317 -14.45 29.90 21.06
CA CYS A 317 -13.51 30.67 21.92
C CYS A 317 -13.16 32.05 21.37
N ARG A 318 -13.28 32.28 20.05
CA ARG A 318 -12.97 33.56 19.44
C ARG A 318 -14.07 34.59 19.65
N GLU A 319 -15.32 34.18 19.58
CA GLU A 319 -16.52 35.04 19.62
C GLU A 319 -17.14 35.11 21.01
N ASN A 320 -16.94 34.10 21.87
CA ASN A 320 -17.56 33.95 23.19
C ASN A 320 -16.51 34.05 24.29
N ASP A 321 -16.69 35.06 25.17
CA ASP A 321 -15.76 35.31 26.26
C ASP A 321 -15.75 34.19 27.32
N GLU A 322 -16.90 33.56 27.59
CA GLU A 322 -16.98 32.44 28.52
C GLU A 322 -16.23 31.22 27.98
N HIS A 323 -16.39 30.89 26.72
CA HIS A 323 -15.64 29.81 26.06
C HIS A 323 -14.14 30.12 26.06
N ARG A 324 -13.76 31.37 25.80
CA ARG A 324 -12.35 31.77 25.83
C ARG A 324 -11.75 31.65 27.23
N GLN A 325 -12.53 31.99 28.27
CA GLN A 325 -12.11 31.82 29.66
C GLN A 325 -11.98 30.32 30.05
N ILE A 326 -12.90 29.47 29.56
CA ILE A 326 -12.80 28.00 29.75
C ILE A 326 -11.50 27.50 29.12
N LEU A 327 -11.17 27.89 27.88
CA LEU A 327 -9.94 27.53 27.21
C LEU A 327 -8.70 28.01 27.98
N GLU A 328 -8.69 29.26 28.44
CA GLU A 328 -7.58 29.83 29.22
C GLU A 328 -7.38 29.06 30.53
N ASN A 329 -8.47 28.83 31.27
CA ASN A 329 -8.42 28.08 32.53
C ASN A 329 -7.94 26.62 32.29
N TRP A 330 -8.39 25.97 31.22
CA TRP A 330 -7.94 24.64 30.84
C TRP A 330 -6.43 24.63 30.57
N MET A 331 -5.92 25.51 29.74
CA MET A 331 -4.48 25.56 29.44
C MET A 331 -3.66 25.91 30.66
N ARG A 332 -4.14 26.85 31.52
CA ARG A 332 -3.45 27.21 32.79
C ARG A 332 -3.44 26.05 33.77
N SER A 333 -4.41 25.12 33.74
CA SER A 333 -4.43 23.95 34.63
C SER A 333 -3.23 23.03 34.44
N TYR A 334 -2.53 23.11 33.32
CA TYR A 334 -1.29 22.37 33.06
C TYR A 334 -0.06 23.03 33.73
N ASN A 335 -0.19 24.23 34.31
CA ASN A 335 0.89 25.02 34.97
C ASN A 335 2.08 25.24 34.00
N PRO A 336 1.93 25.98 32.90
CA PRO A 336 2.98 26.15 31.88
C PRO A 336 4.31 26.67 32.46
N ASP A 337 4.29 27.46 33.54
CA ASP A 337 5.50 27.96 34.21
C ASP A 337 6.30 26.84 34.90
N ASP A 338 5.67 25.70 35.24
CA ASP A 338 6.35 24.52 35.74
C ASP A 338 6.98 23.68 34.64
N LEU A 339 6.54 23.87 33.40
CA LEU A 339 6.90 23.06 32.24
C LEU A 339 7.99 23.75 31.40
N PHE A 340 7.83 25.04 31.16
CA PHE A 340 8.68 25.84 30.29
C PHE A 340 9.40 26.94 31.05
N ASP A 341 10.55 27.33 30.54
CA ASP A 341 11.28 28.51 31.06
C ASP A 341 10.72 29.84 30.49
N ASP A 342 11.29 30.96 30.93
CA ASP A 342 10.88 32.29 30.46
C ASP A 342 11.05 32.51 28.96
N GLN A 343 11.85 31.68 28.28
CA GLN A 343 12.07 31.70 26.84
C GLN A 343 11.16 30.72 26.10
N GLY A 344 10.33 29.96 26.82
CA GLY A 344 9.42 28.94 26.25
C GLY A 344 10.11 27.61 25.93
N ARG A 345 11.31 27.38 26.44
CA ARG A 345 12.01 26.11 26.29
C ARG A 345 11.52 25.11 27.32
N LEU A 346 11.36 23.85 26.93
CA LEU A 346 11.08 22.79 27.88
C LEU A 346 12.18 22.73 28.95
N LYS A 347 11.79 22.68 30.22
CA LYS A 347 12.77 22.62 31.31
C LYS A 347 13.73 21.46 31.17
N PRO A 348 15.04 21.62 31.49
CA PRO A 348 16.06 20.61 31.22
C PRO A 348 15.78 19.25 31.85
N GLU A 349 15.20 19.19 33.02
CA GLU A 349 14.85 17.95 33.70
C GLU A 349 13.72 17.18 32.98
N LEU A 350 12.82 17.88 32.29
CA LEU A 350 11.79 17.28 31.46
C LEU A 350 12.35 16.84 30.12
N ARG A 351 13.19 17.68 29.50
CA ARG A 351 13.87 17.34 28.27
C ARG A 351 14.72 16.06 28.39
N ALA A 352 15.32 15.84 29.54
CA ALA A 352 16.11 14.67 29.87
C ALA A 352 15.30 13.35 29.94
N LEU A 353 13.96 13.41 29.92
CA LEU A 353 13.12 12.22 29.84
C LEU A 353 13.02 11.66 28.41
N ALA A 354 13.22 12.48 27.39
CA ALA A 354 13.29 12.02 26.02
C ALA A 354 14.60 11.24 25.77
N PRO A 355 14.57 10.20 24.95
CA PRO A 355 15.78 9.52 24.50
C PRO A 355 16.73 10.46 23.74
N ALA A 356 17.97 10.05 23.52
CA ALA A 356 18.96 10.79 22.77
C ALA A 356 19.15 10.26 21.33
N GLY A 357 19.55 11.14 20.42
CA GLY A 357 19.92 10.77 19.05
C GLY A 357 18.81 10.00 18.31
N ASP A 358 19.19 9.01 17.56
CA ASP A 358 18.28 8.17 16.75
C ASP A 358 17.39 7.22 17.59
N LYS A 359 17.55 7.18 18.92
CA LYS A 359 16.65 6.45 19.81
C LYS A 359 15.32 7.18 20.06
N ARG A 360 15.23 8.48 19.77
CA ARG A 360 13.97 9.23 19.79
C ARG A 360 13.02 8.68 18.72
N MET A 361 11.75 8.49 19.07
CA MET A 361 10.79 7.91 18.12
C MET A 361 10.56 8.79 16.89
N GLY A 362 10.73 10.11 17.00
CA GLY A 362 10.70 11.04 15.85
C GLY A 362 11.98 11.05 15.00
N ALA A 363 13.12 10.59 15.51
CA ALA A 363 14.40 10.58 14.80
C ALA A 363 14.82 9.19 14.34
N THR A 364 14.14 8.15 14.76
CA THR A 364 14.51 6.76 14.46
C THR A 364 14.59 6.51 12.95
N PRO A 365 15.66 5.86 12.45
CA PRO A 365 15.79 5.57 11.04
C PRO A 365 14.72 4.59 10.53
N TYR A 366 14.16 3.76 11.40
CA TYR A 366 13.08 2.85 11.03
C TYR A 366 11.81 3.58 10.57
N ALA A 367 11.53 4.76 11.10
CA ALA A 367 10.42 5.59 10.65
C ALA A 367 10.74 6.43 9.40
N ASN A 368 11.96 6.34 8.89
CA ASN A 368 12.43 6.91 7.63
C ASN A 368 13.26 5.85 6.90
N GLY A 369 12.61 4.74 6.55
CA GLY A 369 13.25 3.50 6.15
C GLY A 369 14.17 3.57 4.94
N GLY A 370 14.03 4.60 4.09
CA GLY A 370 14.99 4.86 3.04
C GLY A 370 16.42 5.13 3.55
N ARG A 371 16.60 5.50 4.83
CA ARG A 371 17.92 5.56 5.50
C ARG A 371 18.52 4.17 5.76
N LEU A 372 17.69 3.14 5.86
CA LEU A 372 18.08 1.74 6.14
C LEU A 372 18.03 0.85 4.90
N ARG A 373 17.58 1.40 3.77
CA ARG A 373 17.41 0.66 2.53
C ARG A 373 18.72 0.03 2.07
N ARG A 374 18.68 -1.27 1.80
CA ARG A 374 19.71 -2.01 1.09
C ARG A 374 19.24 -2.31 -0.32
N GLU A 375 20.13 -2.25 -1.29
CA GLU A 375 19.79 -2.60 -2.67
C GLU A 375 19.37 -4.07 -2.77
N LEU A 376 18.34 -4.32 -3.56
CA LEU A 376 17.90 -5.67 -3.87
C LEU A 376 18.92 -6.32 -4.82
N GLN A 377 19.46 -7.44 -4.41
CA GLN A 377 20.40 -8.21 -5.22
C GLN A 377 19.62 -9.11 -6.18
N THR A 378 19.58 -8.73 -7.47
CA THR A 378 18.87 -9.51 -8.49
C THR A 378 19.83 -10.32 -9.35
N PRO A 379 19.42 -11.53 -9.83
CA PRO A 379 20.16 -12.24 -10.87
C PRO A 379 19.99 -11.54 -12.24
N ALA A 380 20.75 -11.92 -13.23
CA ALA A 380 20.56 -11.42 -14.59
C ALA A 380 19.29 -12.04 -15.19
N ILE A 381 18.39 -11.21 -15.71
CA ILE A 381 17.12 -11.69 -16.30
C ILE A 381 17.35 -12.58 -17.54
N SER A 382 18.48 -12.40 -18.24
CA SER A 382 18.88 -13.23 -19.38
C SER A 382 19.02 -14.72 -19.02
N ASP A 383 19.30 -15.04 -17.75
CA ASP A 383 19.49 -16.42 -17.29
C ASP A 383 18.15 -17.18 -17.22
N TYR A 384 17.03 -16.48 -17.30
CA TYR A 384 15.65 -17.00 -17.26
C TYR A 384 14.92 -16.81 -18.58
N ALA A 385 15.61 -16.25 -19.60
CA ALA A 385 14.99 -15.93 -20.87
C ALA A 385 14.41 -17.18 -21.55
N VAL A 386 13.18 -17.04 -22.05
CA VAL A 386 12.58 -18.03 -22.94
C VAL A 386 13.19 -17.84 -24.32
N GLU A 387 13.72 -18.92 -24.89
CA GLU A 387 14.27 -18.91 -26.26
C GLU A 387 13.14 -18.83 -27.28
N ILE A 388 13.16 -17.83 -28.13
CA ILE A 388 12.18 -17.63 -29.20
C ILE A 388 12.90 -17.77 -30.54
N THR A 389 12.64 -18.87 -31.21
CA THR A 389 13.14 -19.10 -32.59
C THR A 389 12.12 -18.66 -33.63
N THR A 390 10.85 -18.85 -33.35
CA THR A 390 9.71 -18.38 -34.15
C THR A 390 8.67 -17.77 -33.23
N PRO A 391 8.20 -16.52 -33.46
CA PRO A 391 7.14 -15.90 -32.66
C PRO A 391 5.90 -16.81 -32.61
N GLY A 392 5.39 -17.02 -31.37
CA GLY A 392 4.18 -17.80 -31.10
C GLY A 392 4.36 -19.32 -30.99
N GLU A 393 5.55 -19.89 -31.30
CA GLU A 393 5.77 -21.34 -31.19
C GLU A 393 5.91 -21.85 -29.76
N PRO A 394 6.74 -21.24 -28.89
CA PRO A 394 6.82 -21.69 -27.49
C PRO A 394 5.52 -21.37 -26.74
N GLN A 395 5.07 -22.35 -25.93
CA GLN A 395 3.92 -22.20 -25.03
C GLN A 395 4.47 -22.25 -23.61
N VAL A 396 4.40 -21.12 -22.89
CA VAL A 396 5.02 -20.99 -21.56
C VAL A 396 4.08 -20.31 -20.58
N GLN A 397 4.12 -20.72 -19.33
CA GLN A 397 3.47 -20.05 -18.21
C GLN A 397 4.35 -18.88 -17.75
N SER A 398 4.02 -17.64 -18.12
CA SER A 398 4.87 -16.47 -17.87
C SER A 398 5.17 -16.26 -16.39
N THR A 399 4.19 -16.48 -15.51
CA THR A 399 4.39 -16.36 -14.06
C THR A 399 5.27 -17.47 -13.46
N GLU A 400 5.31 -18.67 -14.06
CA GLU A 400 6.23 -19.75 -13.64
C GLU A 400 7.69 -19.38 -13.92
N VAL A 401 7.95 -18.77 -15.07
CA VAL A 401 9.27 -18.22 -15.41
C VAL A 401 9.68 -17.16 -14.41
N LEU A 402 8.76 -16.24 -14.08
CA LEU A 402 8.99 -15.25 -13.03
C LEU A 402 9.22 -15.91 -11.65
N GLY A 403 8.52 -17.00 -11.33
CA GLY A 403 8.74 -17.76 -10.11
C GLY A 403 10.18 -18.24 -9.94
N SER A 404 10.81 -18.71 -11.02
CA SER A 404 12.23 -19.10 -11.03
C SER A 404 13.17 -17.91 -10.77
N TYR A 405 12.87 -16.76 -11.34
CA TYR A 405 13.60 -15.52 -11.08
C TYR A 405 13.47 -15.06 -9.61
N LEU A 406 12.25 -15.08 -9.07
CA LEU A 406 11.98 -14.73 -7.67
C LEU A 406 12.66 -15.68 -6.69
N ARG A 407 12.74 -17.00 -7.00
CA ARG A 407 13.48 -17.98 -6.21
C ARG A 407 14.92 -17.54 -5.95
N ASP A 408 15.59 -17.07 -6.98
CA ASP A 408 17.00 -16.68 -6.88
C ASP A 408 17.15 -15.29 -6.24
N ILE A 409 16.11 -14.42 -6.32
CA ILE A 409 16.02 -13.20 -5.50
C ILE A 409 15.97 -13.56 -4.01
N PHE A 410 15.15 -14.52 -3.61
CA PHE A 410 15.09 -14.99 -2.22
C PHE A 410 16.46 -15.48 -1.72
N THR A 411 17.14 -16.26 -2.54
CA THR A 411 18.48 -16.80 -2.22
C THR A 411 19.51 -15.69 -1.97
N ARG A 412 19.45 -14.61 -2.76
CA ARG A 412 20.38 -13.48 -2.67
C ARG A 412 20.01 -12.46 -1.58
N ASN A 413 18.76 -12.48 -1.10
CA ASN A 413 18.21 -11.51 -0.16
C ASN A 413 17.50 -12.18 1.02
N PRO A 414 18.23 -12.99 1.83
CA PRO A 414 17.62 -13.84 2.85
C PRO A 414 16.95 -13.06 4.00
N ASP A 415 17.21 -11.76 4.15
CA ASP A 415 16.67 -10.87 5.18
C ASP A 415 16.22 -9.50 4.63
N ASN A 416 15.98 -9.42 3.31
CA ASN A 416 15.68 -8.15 2.63
C ASN A 416 14.54 -8.25 1.60
N PHE A 417 13.96 -9.45 1.41
CA PHE A 417 12.87 -9.66 0.47
C PHE A 417 11.85 -10.65 1.02
N ARG A 418 10.57 -10.36 0.88
CA ARG A 418 9.44 -11.25 1.19
C ARG A 418 8.39 -11.18 0.09
N LEU A 419 7.66 -12.29 -0.10
CA LEU A 419 6.51 -12.39 -0.99
C LEU A 419 5.24 -12.41 -0.13
N PHE A 420 4.25 -11.64 -0.54
CA PHE A 420 2.96 -11.51 0.16
C PHE A 420 1.83 -11.92 -0.77
N GLY A 421 0.81 -12.61 -0.25
CA GLY A 421 -0.35 -13.00 -1.03
C GLY A 421 -1.41 -13.70 -0.20
N PRO A 422 -2.69 -13.70 -0.66
CA PRO A 422 -3.80 -14.32 0.07
C PRO A 422 -3.94 -15.83 -0.28
N ASP A 423 -2.90 -16.64 0.05
CA ASP A 423 -2.84 -18.09 -0.26
C ASP A 423 -2.82 -18.40 -1.78
N GLU A 424 -2.25 -17.51 -2.56
CA GLU A 424 -2.33 -17.59 -4.02
C GLU A 424 -0.97 -17.82 -4.72
N THR A 425 0.14 -17.91 -3.98
CA THR A 425 1.48 -18.08 -4.55
C THR A 425 1.57 -19.29 -5.48
N ALA A 426 1.11 -20.45 -5.01
CA ALA A 426 1.12 -21.68 -5.81
C ALA A 426 0.11 -21.62 -6.97
N SER A 427 -1.09 -21.06 -6.73
CA SER A 427 -2.11 -20.88 -7.76
C SER A 427 -1.68 -19.91 -8.85
N ASN A 428 -0.89 -18.91 -8.52
CA ASN A 428 -0.31 -17.95 -9.48
C ASN A 428 0.98 -18.48 -10.14
N ARG A 429 1.29 -19.77 -9.99
CA ARG A 429 2.44 -20.45 -10.62
C ARG A 429 3.80 -19.93 -10.13
N LEU A 430 3.88 -19.40 -8.91
CA LEU A 430 5.14 -18.95 -8.32
C LEU A 430 5.80 -20.01 -7.42
N SER A 431 5.39 -21.29 -7.51
CA SER A 431 5.80 -22.38 -6.62
C SER A 431 7.32 -22.62 -6.59
N ASN A 432 8.07 -22.19 -7.62
CA ASN A 432 9.52 -22.32 -7.66
C ASN A 432 10.21 -21.64 -6.46
N VAL A 433 9.58 -20.64 -5.84
CA VAL A 433 10.12 -19.98 -4.64
C VAL A 433 10.21 -20.95 -3.46
N PHE A 434 9.34 -21.98 -3.42
CA PHE A 434 9.34 -22.98 -2.36
C PHE A 434 10.53 -23.98 -2.43
N GLU A 435 11.35 -23.92 -3.48
CA GLU A 435 12.61 -24.65 -3.52
C GLU A 435 13.65 -24.11 -2.53
N VAL A 436 13.55 -22.83 -2.14
CA VAL A 436 14.54 -22.13 -1.30
C VAL A 436 13.95 -21.51 -0.03
N THR A 437 12.62 -21.42 0.08
CA THR A 437 11.94 -20.89 1.25
C THR A 437 10.61 -21.63 1.47
N SER A 438 9.85 -21.23 2.48
CA SER A 438 8.54 -21.79 2.80
C SER A 438 7.56 -20.64 3.12
N ARG A 439 6.30 -20.98 3.33
CA ARG A 439 5.32 -20.09 3.99
C ARG A 439 5.72 -19.87 5.44
N THR A 440 5.68 -18.64 5.89
CA THR A 440 5.88 -18.29 7.31
C THR A 440 4.75 -18.89 8.14
N TRP A 441 5.10 -19.68 9.17
CA TRP A 441 4.09 -20.32 10.02
C TRP A 441 4.62 -20.54 11.43
N GLN A 442 3.98 -19.96 12.45
CA GLN A 442 4.40 -20.07 13.86
C GLN A 442 3.50 -20.98 14.69
N GLU A 443 2.47 -21.55 14.11
CA GLU A 443 1.58 -22.52 14.78
C GLU A 443 2.09 -23.97 14.57
N PRO A 444 1.53 -24.98 15.28
CA PRO A 444 1.96 -26.36 15.11
C PRO A 444 1.80 -26.86 13.67
N VAL A 445 2.86 -27.48 13.15
CA VAL A 445 2.90 -28.12 11.83
C VAL A 445 2.53 -29.60 11.96
N LYS A 446 1.64 -30.09 11.11
CA LYS A 446 1.23 -31.49 11.07
C LYS A 446 2.07 -32.27 10.03
N PRO A 447 2.17 -33.61 10.16
CA PRO A 447 3.05 -34.41 9.26
C PRO A 447 2.70 -34.35 7.78
N TYR A 448 1.50 -33.90 7.41
CA TYR A 448 1.02 -33.79 6.04
C TYR A 448 0.95 -32.34 5.53
N ASP A 449 1.35 -31.37 6.35
CA ASP A 449 1.46 -30.00 5.92
C ASP A 449 2.72 -29.82 5.04
N GLU A 450 2.57 -29.02 3.97
CA GLU A 450 3.63 -28.82 3.00
C GLU A 450 4.08 -27.36 2.99
N GLN A 451 5.38 -27.15 2.83
CA GLN A 451 5.99 -25.84 2.64
C GLN A 451 5.68 -24.82 3.76
N LEU A 452 5.56 -25.29 5.00
CA LEU A 452 5.40 -24.46 6.20
C LEU A 452 6.69 -24.46 7.01
N SER A 453 7.12 -23.29 7.48
CA SER A 453 8.29 -23.14 8.34
C SER A 453 8.21 -21.86 9.18
N PRO A 454 8.66 -21.88 10.45
CA PRO A 454 8.85 -20.65 11.20
C PRO A 454 9.77 -19.64 10.50
N ASP A 455 10.73 -20.13 9.69
CA ASP A 455 11.69 -19.33 8.94
C ASP A 455 11.25 -19.02 7.51
N GLY A 456 10.03 -19.36 7.14
CA GLY A 456 9.46 -19.05 5.83
C GLY A 456 9.48 -17.56 5.52
N ARG A 457 9.50 -17.21 4.24
CA ARG A 457 9.54 -15.84 3.74
C ARG A 457 8.37 -15.50 2.81
N VAL A 458 7.51 -16.47 2.54
CA VAL A 458 6.24 -16.26 1.84
C VAL A 458 5.17 -16.05 2.91
N MET A 459 4.56 -14.85 2.87
CA MET A 459 3.60 -14.39 3.86
C MET A 459 2.19 -14.57 3.31
N GLU A 460 1.51 -15.65 3.69
CA GLU A 460 0.18 -15.96 3.17
C GLU A 460 -0.88 -16.00 4.28
N ILE A 461 -1.93 -15.22 4.07
CA ILE A 461 -3.17 -15.23 4.86
C ILE A 461 -4.33 -14.79 3.95
N LEU A 462 -5.49 -15.47 4.04
CA LEU A 462 -6.70 -15.06 3.28
C LEU A 462 -7.27 -13.73 3.83
N SER A 463 -6.48 -12.72 3.68
CA SER A 463 -6.82 -11.32 3.97
C SER A 463 -5.87 -10.41 3.19
N GLU A 464 -6.32 -9.88 2.08
CA GLU A 464 -5.58 -8.94 1.24
C GLU A 464 -5.18 -7.70 2.05
N HIS A 465 -6.02 -7.24 2.99
CA HIS A 465 -5.69 -6.15 3.90
C HIS A 465 -4.43 -6.43 4.73
N GLN A 466 -4.26 -7.67 5.23
CA GLN A 466 -3.07 -8.05 5.98
C GLN A 466 -1.85 -8.09 5.07
N CYS A 467 -1.96 -8.74 3.93
CA CYS A 467 -0.87 -8.84 2.95
C CYS A 467 -0.38 -7.45 2.53
N GLN A 468 -1.31 -6.54 2.22
CA GLN A 468 -1.03 -5.14 1.88
C GLN A 468 -0.36 -4.41 3.04
N GLY A 469 -0.93 -4.45 4.23
CA GLY A 469 -0.42 -3.73 5.38
C GLY A 469 0.95 -4.22 5.84
N TRP A 470 1.19 -5.53 5.80
CA TRP A 470 2.50 -6.11 6.07
C TRP A 470 3.54 -5.64 5.05
N LEU A 471 3.20 -5.68 3.76
CA LEU A 471 4.10 -5.20 2.71
C LEU A 471 4.39 -3.71 2.87
N GLU A 472 3.37 -2.87 3.09
CA GLU A 472 3.57 -1.44 3.31
C GLU A 472 4.51 -1.15 4.49
N GLY A 473 4.28 -1.76 5.66
CA GLY A 473 5.15 -1.62 6.82
C GLY A 473 6.59 -2.05 6.53
N TYR A 474 6.76 -3.14 5.78
CA TYR A 474 8.05 -3.69 5.39
C TYR A 474 8.82 -2.77 4.42
N LEU A 475 8.13 -2.21 3.42
CA LEU A 475 8.70 -1.24 2.49
C LEU A 475 9.06 0.08 3.19
N LEU A 476 8.15 0.61 4.01
CA LEU A 476 8.32 1.90 4.70
C LEU A 476 9.46 1.88 5.73
N THR A 477 9.90 0.69 6.16
CA THR A 477 11.08 0.49 7.00
C THR A 477 12.33 0.08 6.22
N GLY A 478 12.30 0.12 4.87
CA GLY A 478 13.48 0.01 4.02
C GLY A 478 13.79 -1.38 3.46
N ARG A 479 12.82 -2.29 3.45
CA ARG A 479 12.90 -3.64 2.86
C ARG A 479 12.28 -3.69 1.47
N HIS A 480 12.26 -4.87 0.85
CA HIS A 480 11.68 -5.13 -0.47
C HIS A 480 10.67 -6.26 -0.43
N GLY A 481 9.65 -6.18 -1.28
CA GLY A 481 8.66 -7.24 -1.38
C GLY A 481 7.80 -7.11 -2.63
N LEU A 482 7.01 -8.16 -2.86
CA LEU A 482 6.05 -8.26 -3.97
C LEU A 482 4.72 -8.76 -3.41
N PHE A 483 3.61 -8.20 -3.88
CA PHE A 483 2.27 -8.67 -3.58
C PHE A 483 1.70 -9.39 -4.80
N ASN A 484 1.46 -10.70 -4.70
CA ASN A 484 0.76 -11.46 -5.72
C ASN A 484 -0.70 -11.69 -5.32
N CYS A 485 -1.63 -11.45 -6.26
CA CYS A 485 -3.07 -11.54 -6.02
C CYS A 485 -3.81 -11.87 -7.31
N TYR A 486 -4.99 -12.47 -7.20
CA TYR A 486 -5.94 -12.55 -8.31
C TYR A 486 -6.42 -11.14 -8.68
N GLU A 487 -6.54 -10.89 -9.98
CA GLU A 487 -6.91 -9.57 -10.50
C GLU A 487 -8.22 -9.04 -9.92
N ALA A 488 -9.26 -9.89 -9.87
CA ALA A 488 -10.58 -9.47 -9.39
C ALA A 488 -10.62 -9.14 -7.89
N PHE A 489 -9.72 -9.73 -7.08
CA PHE A 489 -9.76 -9.56 -5.62
C PHE A 489 -8.87 -8.43 -5.11
N ILE A 490 -8.01 -7.88 -5.94
CA ILE A 490 -7.16 -6.75 -5.51
C ILE A 490 -7.98 -5.51 -5.12
N HIS A 491 -9.20 -5.38 -5.58
CA HIS A 491 -10.13 -4.32 -5.17
C HIS A 491 -10.39 -4.27 -3.67
N ILE A 492 -10.19 -5.38 -2.94
CA ILE A 492 -10.30 -5.42 -1.48
C ILE A 492 -9.36 -4.39 -0.83
N VAL A 493 -8.23 -4.07 -1.44
CA VAL A 493 -7.24 -3.11 -0.93
C VAL A 493 -7.28 -1.73 -1.57
N ASP A 494 -8.30 -1.39 -2.36
CA ASP A 494 -8.43 -0.09 -3.03
C ASP A 494 -8.19 1.09 -2.10
N SER A 495 -8.74 1.05 -0.90
CA SER A 495 -8.61 2.10 0.10
C SER A 495 -7.18 2.19 0.65
N MET A 496 -6.56 1.06 0.99
CA MET A 496 -5.18 1.00 1.45
C MET A 496 -4.21 1.47 0.37
N PHE A 497 -4.39 0.99 -0.87
CA PHE A 497 -3.64 1.47 -2.03
C PHE A 497 -3.72 3.00 -2.17
N ASN A 498 -4.94 3.55 -2.07
CA ASN A 498 -5.18 4.99 -2.17
C ASN A 498 -4.43 5.78 -1.07
N GLN A 499 -4.44 5.28 0.17
CA GLN A 499 -3.72 5.86 1.29
C GLN A 499 -2.20 5.84 1.04
N HIS A 500 -1.65 4.70 0.63
CA HIS A 500 -0.22 4.57 0.31
C HIS A 500 0.21 5.51 -0.83
N ALA A 501 -0.60 5.61 -1.89
CA ALA A 501 -0.34 6.53 -2.99
C ALA A 501 -0.30 8.01 -2.53
N LYS A 502 -1.19 8.40 -1.61
CA LYS A 502 -1.19 9.74 -1.02
C LYS A 502 0.04 9.96 -0.12
N TRP A 503 0.43 8.95 0.67
CA TRP A 503 1.63 8.97 1.48
C TRP A 503 2.87 9.24 0.60
N LEU A 504 3.09 8.44 -0.43
CA LEU A 504 4.22 8.58 -1.37
C LEU A 504 4.21 9.95 -2.08
N LYS A 505 3.04 10.44 -2.48
CA LYS A 505 2.90 11.78 -3.08
C LYS A 505 3.44 12.90 -2.17
N VAL A 506 3.24 12.75 -0.86
CA VAL A 506 3.71 13.74 0.12
C VAL A 506 5.19 13.53 0.43
N THR A 507 5.62 12.31 0.76
CA THR A 507 7.02 12.00 1.11
C THR A 507 8.01 12.43 0.04
N ARG A 508 7.68 12.29 -1.23
CA ARG A 508 8.51 12.73 -2.36
C ARG A 508 8.77 14.24 -2.40
N LYS A 509 7.97 15.04 -1.72
CA LYS A 509 8.13 16.50 -1.62
C LYS A 509 8.90 16.92 -0.38
N LEU A 510 9.17 15.98 0.52
CA LEU A 510 9.85 16.24 1.78
C LEU A 510 11.33 15.87 1.66
N PRO A 511 12.26 16.84 1.61
CA PRO A 511 13.67 16.56 1.29
C PRO A 511 14.38 15.70 2.35
N TRP A 512 13.84 15.63 3.55
CA TRP A 512 14.38 14.82 4.64
C TRP A 512 13.90 13.36 4.61
N ARG A 513 12.75 13.07 3.98
CA ARG A 513 12.29 11.69 3.75
C ARG A 513 13.14 11.04 2.67
N LYS A 514 13.69 9.86 2.96
CA LYS A 514 14.49 9.11 2.00
C LYS A 514 13.60 8.13 1.21
N PRO A 515 13.89 7.94 -0.10
CA PRO A 515 13.09 7.06 -0.94
C PRO A 515 13.05 5.63 -0.42
N VAL A 516 11.88 5.02 -0.47
CA VAL A 516 11.63 3.61 -0.09
C VAL A 516 11.40 2.75 -1.35
N SER A 517 11.49 1.43 -1.19
CA SER A 517 11.19 0.49 -2.28
C SER A 517 9.74 0.63 -2.74
N SER A 518 9.52 0.48 -4.04
CA SER A 518 8.19 0.59 -4.62
C SER A 518 7.27 -0.55 -4.17
N LEU A 519 6.01 -0.24 -3.99
CA LEU A 519 4.95 -1.22 -3.84
C LEU A 519 4.65 -1.82 -5.22
N THR A 520 4.84 -3.12 -5.39
CA THR A 520 4.60 -3.79 -6.66
C THR A 520 3.56 -4.89 -6.50
N TYR A 521 2.50 -4.82 -7.29
CA TYR A 521 1.48 -5.84 -7.43
C TYR A 521 1.77 -6.69 -8.66
N LEU A 522 1.68 -8.00 -8.51
CA LEU A 522 1.57 -8.97 -9.60
C LEU A 522 0.14 -9.51 -9.58
N LEU A 523 -0.67 -9.09 -10.53
CA LEU A 523 -2.05 -9.53 -10.70
C LEU A 523 -2.08 -10.63 -11.75
N SER A 524 -2.55 -11.78 -11.35
CA SER A 524 -2.62 -12.97 -12.16
C SER A 524 -4.02 -13.60 -12.01
N SER A 525 -4.27 -14.73 -12.63
CA SER A 525 -5.64 -15.24 -12.68
C SER A 525 -6.62 -14.19 -13.21
N HIS A 526 -6.18 -13.50 -14.24
CA HIS A 526 -6.86 -12.32 -14.79
C HIS A 526 -8.15 -12.66 -15.54
N VAL A 527 -8.96 -11.65 -15.82
CA VAL A 527 -10.33 -11.76 -16.35
C VAL A 527 -10.47 -12.77 -17.51
N TRP A 528 -9.56 -12.78 -18.48
CA TRP A 528 -9.65 -13.60 -19.69
C TRP A 528 -9.37 -15.10 -19.49
N ARG A 529 -8.92 -15.49 -18.30
CA ARG A 529 -8.61 -16.89 -17.92
C ARG A 529 -9.37 -17.33 -16.66
N GLN A 530 -10.49 -16.66 -16.36
CA GLN A 530 -11.43 -17.00 -15.29
C GLN A 530 -12.79 -17.49 -15.84
N ASP A 531 -12.79 -18.01 -17.07
CA ASP A 531 -13.92 -18.62 -17.75
C ASP A 531 -14.60 -19.73 -16.93
N HIS A 532 -13.81 -20.49 -16.17
CA HIS A 532 -14.30 -21.62 -15.36
C HIS A 532 -14.88 -21.19 -14.00
N ASN A 533 -14.47 -20.06 -13.43
CA ASN A 533 -14.96 -19.55 -12.15
C ASN A 533 -16.18 -18.62 -12.30
N GLY A 534 -16.44 -18.13 -13.51
CA GLY A 534 -17.55 -17.22 -13.80
C GLY A 534 -17.33 -15.79 -13.28
N TYR A 535 -18.36 -14.98 -13.37
CA TYR A 535 -18.34 -13.52 -13.18
C TYR A 535 -17.73 -13.06 -11.84
N SER A 536 -17.78 -13.86 -10.79
CA SER A 536 -17.24 -13.48 -9.48
C SER A 536 -15.71 -13.31 -9.46
N HIS A 537 -15.01 -13.84 -10.46
CA HIS A 537 -13.56 -13.77 -10.62
C HIS A 537 -13.14 -12.91 -11.83
N GLN A 538 -14.08 -12.15 -12.39
CA GLN A 538 -13.90 -11.44 -13.65
C GLN A 538 -14.07 -9.94 -13.43
N ASP A 539 -13.02 -9.25 -12.99
CA ASP A 539 -13.00 -7.80 -12.78
C ASP A 539 -11.59 -7.23 -12.98
N PRO A 540 -11.32 -6.52 -14.10
CA PRO A 540 -10.04 -5.86 -14.37
C PRO A 540 -10.01 -4.38 -13.90
N GLY A 541 -11.00 -3.90 -13.16
CA GLY A 541 -11.24 -2.48 -12.89
C GLY A 541 -10.23 -1.81 -11.95
N PHE A 542 -9.37 -2.55 -11.25
CA PHE A 542 -8.35 -1.96 -10.38
C PHE A 542 -7.43 -0.98 -11.13
N MET A 543 -7.11 -1.26 -12.39
CA MET A 543 -6.29 -0.38 -13.24
C MET A 543 -6.93 1.01 -13.43
N ASP A 544 -8.25 1.09 -13.55
CA ASP A 544 -9.00 2.35 -13.64
C ASP A 544 -8.84 3.19 -12.38
N HIS A 545 -8.90 2.55 -11.21
CA HIS A 545 -8.65 3.19 -9.93
C HIS A 545 -7.21 3.71 -9.83
N VAL A 546 -6.23 2.88 -10.17
CA VAL A 546 -4.79 3.21 -10.14
C VAL A 546 -4.48 4.40 -11.04
N ALA A 547 -4.99 4.40 -12.27
CA ALA A 547 -4.75 5.46 -13.26
C ALA A 547 -5.27 6.85 -12.84
N ASN A 548 -6.10 6.95 -11.78
CA ASN A 548 -6.56 8.23 -11.21
C ASN A 548 -5.54 8.86 -10.24
N LYS A 549 -4.48 8.16 -9.90
CA LYS A 549 -3.50 8.67 -8.93
C LYS A 549 -2.49 9.60 -9.60
N LYS A 550 -1.64 10.23 -8.79
CA LYS A 550 -0.62 11.15 -9.28
C LYS A 550 0.30 10.42 -10.28
N ALA A 551 0.46 11.00 -11.45
CA ALA A 551 1.21 10.41 -12.57
C ALA A 551 2.66 10.01 -12.24
N ASP A 552 3.31 10.72 -11.34
CA ASP A 552 4.68 10.41 -10.92
C ASP A 552 4.77 9.31 -9.85
N ILE A 553 3.61 8.77 -9.39
CA ILE A 553 3.54 7.70 -8.39
C ILE A 553 3.22 6.34 -9.03
N VAL A 554 2.26 6.28 -9.95
CA VAL A 554 1.70 5.01 -10.43
C VAL A 554 2.23 4.59 -11.80
N ARG A 555 2.31 3.25 -12.01
CA ARG A 555 2.66 2.59 -13.27
C ARG A 555 1.76 1.38 -13.45
N ILE A 556 1.37 1.09 -14.70
CA ILE A 556 0.56 -0.06 -15.07
C ILE A 556 1.21 -0.73 -16.27
N TYR A 557 1.57 -1.99 -16.12
CA TYR A 557 2.25 -2.80 -17.13
C TYR A 557 1.43 -4.02 -17.51
N LEU A 558 1.35 -4.29 -18.79
CA LEU A 558 0.62 -5.39 -19.39
C LEU A 558 1.55 -6.22 -20.32
N PRO A 559 2.52 -6.94 -19.74
CA PRO A 559 3.46 -7.73 -20.54
C PRO A 559 2.75 -8.84 -21.31
N PRO A 560 2.97 -8.96 -22.63
CA PRO A 560 2.30 -9.96 -23.48
C PRO A 560 2.92 -11.35 -23.40
N ASP A 561 4.12 -11.51 -22.82
CA ASP A 561 4.87 -12.77 -22.76
C ASP A 561 5.85 -12.82 -21.58
N ALA A 562 6.53 -13.95 -21.40
CA ALA A 562 7.43 -14.19 -20.25
C ALA A 562 8.68 -13.28 -20.27
N ASN A 563 9.26 -13.02 -21.43
CA ASN A 563 10.48 -12.19 -21.52
C ASN A 563 10.18 -10.72 -21.19
N THR A 564 9.05 -10.21 -21.62
CA THR A 564 8.58 -8.87 -21.25
C THR A 564 8.19 -8.82 -19.77
N LEU A 565 7.56 -9.87 -19.21
CA LEU A 565 7.25 -9.96 -17.78
C LEU A 565 8.52 -9.96 -16.92
N LEU A 566 9.56 -10.70 -17.29
CA LEU A 566 10.85 -10.71 -16.58
C LEU A 566 11.45 -9.31 -16.54
N TRP A 567 11.50 -8.62 -17.68
CA TRP A 567 12.05 -7.27 -17.74
C TRP A 567 11.25 -6.28 -16.88
N VAL A 568 9.92 -6.30 -17.00
CA VAL A 568 9.02 -5.41 -16.25
C VAL A 568 9.14 -5.67 -14.75
N ALA A 569 9.17 -6.94 -14.32
CA ALA A 569 9.27 -7.28 -12.91
C ALA A 569 10.62 -6.85 -12.31
N ASP A 570 11.73 -7.12 -13.00
CA ASP A 570 13.06 -6.64 -12.60
C ASP A 570 13.11 -5.12 -12.48
N HIS A 571 12.58 -4.42 -13.49
CA HIS A 571 12.48 -2.96 -13.48
C HIS A 571 11.67 -2.46 -12.28
N CYS A 572 10.47 -2.98 -12.05
CA CYS A 572 9.57 -2.56 -10.99
C CYS A 572 10.18 -2.77 -9.59
N LEU A 573 10.84 -3.93 -9.36
CA LEU A 573 11.49 -4.24 -8.09
C LEU A 573 12.71 -3.35 -7.78
N LYS A 574 13.27 -2.68 -8.78
CA LYS A 574 14.38 -1.71 -8.64
C LYS A 574 13.93 -0.26 -8.55
N THR A 575 12.65 0.03 -8.69
CA THR A 575 12.11 1.40 -8.59
C THR A 575 11.88 1.84 -7.14
N TRP A 576 11.76 3.14 -6.96
CA TRP A 576 11.59 3.81 -5.66
C TRP A 576 10.39 4.74 -5.66
N ASP A 577 9.70 4.81 -4.51
CA ASP A 577 8.57 5.71 -4.29
C ASP A 577 7.50 5.61 -5.38
N ARG A 578 7.25 4.37 -5.86
CA ARG A 578 6.26 4.06 -6.90
C ARG A 578 5.27 3.03 -6.40
N ILE A 579 4.16 2.96 -7.12
CA ILE A 579 3.25 1.83 -7.08
C ILE A 579 3.18 1.28 -8.50
N ASN A 580 3.60 0.04 -8.66
CA ASN A 580 3.60 -0.67 -9.93
C ASN A 580 2.51 -1.73 -9.93
N VAL A 581 1.72 -1.79 -10.98
CA VAL A 581 0.75 -2.84 -11.22
C VAL A 581 1.17 -3.61 -12.46
N ILE A 582 1.37 -4.91 -12.33
CA ILE A 582 1.73 -5.82 -13.41
C ILE A 582 0.59 -6.82 -13.55
N VAL A 583 -0.04 -6.88 -14.71
CA VAL A 583 -1.06 -7.90 -15.02
C VAL A 583 -0.44 -8.90 -15.97
N ALA A 584 -0.41 -10.19 -15.59
CA ALA A 584 0.29 -11.23 -16.35
C ALA A 584 -0.42 -12.59 -16.31
N GLY A 585 -0.31 -13.35 -17.40
CA GLY A 585 -0.89 -14.69 -17.53
C GLY A 585 -0.13 -15.76 -16.76
N LYS A 586 -0.88 -16.72 -16.23
CA LYS A 586 -0.38 -17.92 -15.54
C LYS A 586 -0.63 -19.22 -16.32
N GLN A 587 -1.36 -19.15 -17.42
CA GLN A 587 -1.60 -20.31 -18.27
C GLN A 587 -0.52 -20.42 -19.35
N PRO A 588 -0.32 -21.59 -19.97
CA PRO A 588 0.54 -21.69 -21.12
C PRO A 588 0.03 -20.82 -22.28
N GLU A 589 0.85 -19.85 -22.68
CA GLU A 589 0.53 -18.88 -23.72
C GLU A 589 1.66 -18.79 -24.76
N PRO A 590 1.37 -18.43 -26.03
CA PRO A 590 2.39 -18.19 -27.02
C PRO A 590 3.36 -17.07 -26.61
N GLN A 591 4.62 -17.23 -26.97
CA GLN A 591 5.69 -16.29 -26.69
C GLN A 591 6.14 -15.57 -27.96
N TRP A 592 6.42 -14.27 -27.85
CA TRP A 592 6.51 -13.40 -29.02
C TRP A 592 7.89 -12.79 -29.26
N LEU A 593 8.54 -12.28 -28.21
CA LEU A 593 9.75 -11.50 -28.30
C LEU A 593 10.94 -12.23 -27.66
N THR A 594 12.09 -12.19 -28.31
CA THR A 594 13.35 -12.55 -27.66
C THR A 594 13.63 -11.61 -26.50
N MET A 595 14.49 -12.00 -25.56
CA MET A 595 14.82 -11.12 -24.42
C MET A 595 15.40 -9.76 -24.86
N GLU A 596 16.17 -9.72 -25.94
CA GLU A 596 16.73 -8.46 -26.47
C GLU A 596 15.63 -7.55 -27.04
N GLU A 597 14.71 -8.12 -27.80
CA GLU A 597 13.54 -7.41 -28.34
C GLU A 597 12.61 -6.94 -27.23
N ALA A 598 12.35 -7.80 -26.23
CA ALA A 598 11.54 -7.49 -25.06
C ALA A 598 12.14 -6.32 -24.26
N ALA A 599 13.46 -6.31 -24.04
CA ALA A 599 14.12 -5.21 -23.34
C ALA A 599 13.94 -3.86 -24.08
N LYS A 600 14.20 -3.85 -25.39
CA LYS A 600 14.00 -2.63 -26.21
C LYS A 600 12.53 -2.16 -26.21
N HIS A 601 11.62 -3.10 -26.33
CA HIS A 601 10.18 -2.82 -26.34
C HIS A 601 9.70 -2.25 -25.02
N CYS A 602 10.10 -2.83 -23.91
CA CYS A 602 9.74 -2.37 -22.57
C CYS A 602 10.38 -1.02 -22.20
N GLU A 603 11.61 -0.73 -22.64
CA GLU A 603 12.26 0.57 -22.46
C GLU A 603 11.46 1.71 -23.11
N MET A 604 10.85 1.43 -24.26
CA MET A 604 9.98 2.38 -24.98
C MET A 604 8.56 2.42 -24.44
N GLY A 605 8.15 1.36 -23.72
CA GLY A 605 6.80 1.19 -23.17
C GLY A 605 5.77 0.69 -24.17
N MET A 606 5.98 0.89 -25.47
CA MET A 606 5.18 0.40 -26.58
C MET A 606 5.96 0.46 -27.88
N GLY A 607 5.53 -0.27 -28.92
CA GLY A 607 6.23 -0.23 -30.19
C GLY A 607 5.51 -1.02 -31.30
N ILE A 608 5.94 -0.74 -32.53
CA ILE A 608 5.51 -1.49 -33.72
C ILE A 608 6.17 -2.86 -33.70
N TRP A 609 5.40 -3.91 -34.05
CA TRP A 609 5.92 -5.24 -34.33
C TRP A 609 5.96 -5.48 -35.86
N PRO A 610 7.10 -5.16 -36.52
CA PRO A 610 7.17 -5.17 -38.00
C PRO A 610 6.95 -6.56 -38.60
N TRP A 611 7.33 -7.60 -37.86
CA TRP A 611 7.16 -8.99 -38.29
C TRP A 611 5.68 -9.44 -38.35
N ALA A 612 4.81 -8.78 -37.56
CA ALA A 612 3.38 -9.08 -37.52
C ALA A 612 2.59 -8.29 -38.57
N GLY A 613 3.03 -7.07 -38.92
CA GLY A 613 2.42 -6.24 -39.94
C GLY A 613 2.81 -6.65 -41.37
N ASN A 614 2.31 -5.88 -42.36
CA ASN A 614 2.68 -6.03 -43.77
C ASN A 614 2.93 -4.67 -44.46
N GLU A 615 3.01 -3.58 -43.67
CA GLU A 615 3.42 -2.28 -44.25
C GLU A 615 4.88 -2.28 -44.68
N GLN A 616 5.17 -1.57 -45.77
CA GLN A 616 6.55 -1.42 -46.23
C GLN A 616 7.18 -0.14 -45.66
N PRO A 617 8.49 -0.09 -45.45
CA PRO A 617 9.15 1.10 -44.92
C PRO A 617 8.80 2.35 -45.77
N GLY A 618 8.35 3.43 -45.09
CA GLY A 618 7.95 4.69 -45.72
C GLY A 618 6.53 4.70 -46.33
N GLN A 619 5.74 3.65 -46.09
CA GLN A 619 4.32 3.60 -46.44
C GLN A 619 3.45 3.70 -45.18
N GLU A 620 2.44 4.55 -45.23
CA GLU A 620 1.46 4.57 -44.13
C GLU A 620 0.55 3.34 -44.18
N PRO A 621 0.18 2.79 -43.00
CA PRO A 621 -0.81 1.71 -42.93
C PRO A 621 -2.21 2.20 -43.34
N ASP A 622 -3.08 1.30 -43.69
CA ASP A 622 -4.50 1.55 -43.88
C ASP A 622 -5.27 1.44 -42.56
N VAL A 623 -4.75 0.62 -41.65
CA VAL A 623 -5.28 0.40 -40.30
C VAL A 623 -4.15 0.04 -39.32
N VAL A 624 -4.28 0.50 -38.08
CA VAL A 624 -3.42 0.10 -36.96
C VAL A 624 -4.18 -0.89 -36.11
N MET A 625 -3.61 -2.09 -35.91
CA MET A 625 -4.09 -3.10 -34.98
C MET A 625 -3.27 -3.00 -33.71
N ALA A 626 -3.84 -2.48 -32.63
CA ALA A 626 -3.15 -2.24 -31.38
C ALA A 626 -3.63 -3.19 -30.29
N CYS A 627 -2.76 -3.51 -29.34
CA CYS A 627 -3.09 -4.41 -28.23
C CYS A 627 -2.32 -4.10 -26.97
N ALA A 628 -2.93 -4.44 -25.81
CA ALA A 628 -2.30 -4.40 -24.49
C ALA A 628 -2.82 -5.56 -23.63
N GLY A 629 -1.92 -6.42 -23.14
CA GLY A 629 -2.19 -7.65 -22.41
C GLY A 629 -1.91 -8.91 -23.25
N ASP A 630 -1.76 -10.04 -22.61
CA ASP A 630 -1.41 -11.33 -23.22
C ASP A 630 -2.51 -11.83 -24.19
N VAL A 631 -3.72 -12.03 -23.70
CA VAL A 631 -4.86 -12.50 -24.51
C VAL A 631 -5.24 -11.49 -25.61
N PRO A 632 -5.37 -10.18 -25.33
CA PRO A 632 -5.59 -9.19 -26.39
C PRO A 632 -4.51 -9.21 -27.47
N THR A 633 -3.25 -9.47 -27.11
CA THR A 633 -2.14 -9.56 -28.08
C THR A 633 -2.32 -10.80 -28.98
N MET A 634 -2.62 -11.94 -28.39
CA MET A 634 -2.87 -13.18 -29.14
C MET A 634 -4.03 -13.01 -30.13
N GLU A 635 -5.16 -12.45 -29.68
CA GLU A 635 -6.35 -12.26 -30.53
C GLU A 635 -6.11 -11.20 -31.61
N THR A 636 -5.36 -10.14 -31.31
CA THR A 636 -4.96 -9.15 -32.32
C THR A 636 -4.09 -9.77 -33.42
N LEU A 637 -3.10 -10.58 -33.06
CA LEU A 637 -2.24 -11.26 -34.04
C LEU A 637 -3.03 -12.24 -34.90
N ALA A 638 -3.96 -12.99 -34.30
CA ALA A 638 -4.85 -13.87 -35.03
C ALA A 638 -5.81 -13.13 -35.99
N ALA A 639 -6.29 -11.94 -35.58
CA ALA A 639 -7.07 -11.07 -36.44
C ALA A 639 -6.25 -10.52 -37.62
N VAL A 640 -4.99 -10.15 -37.37
CA VAL A 640 -4.06 -9.70 -38.40
C VAL A 640 -3.77 -10.82 -39.42
N ASP A 641 -3.61 -12.05 -38.96
CA ASP A 641 -3.46 -13.23 -39.84
C ASP A 641 -4.68 -13.39 -40.74
N LEU A 642 -5.89 -13.30 -40.19
CA LEU A 642 -7.14 -13.33 -41.00
C LEU A 642 -7.17 -12.19 -42.01
N LEU A 643 -6.89 -10.96 -41.62
CA LEU A 643 -6.89 -9.81 -42.52
C LEU A 643 -5.87 -9.96 -43.66
N ARG A 644 -4.68 -10.48 -43.35
CA ARG A 644 -3.65 -10.73 -44.40
C ARG A 644 -4.06 -11.80 -45.38
N ASN A 645 -4.81 -12.83 -44.93
CA ASN A 645 -5.29 -13.90 -45.77
C ASN A 645 -6.48 -13.46 -46.65
N TYR A 646 -7.45 -12.75 -46.08
CA TYR A 646 -8.64 -12.29 -46.83
C TYR A 646 -8.38 -11.05 -47.70
N LEU A 647 -7.47 -10.16 -47.24
CA LEU A 647 -7.25 -8.84 -47.84
C LEU A 647 -5.75 -8.56 -47.97
N PRO A 648 -5.02 -9.28 -48.83
CA PRO A 648 -3.56 -9.19 -48.91
C PRO A 648 -3.05 -7.78 -49.30
N ASP A 649 -3.87 -6.96 -49.95
CA ASP A 649 -3.56 -5.57 -50.31
C ASP A 649 -3.83 -4.56 -49.18
N LEU A 650 -4.39 -5.01 -48.05
CA LEU A 650 -4.62 -4.17 -46.88
C LEU A 650 -3.30 -4.02 -46.09
N ARG A 651 -2.83 -2.80 -45.94
CA ARG A 651 -1.62 -2.50 -45.15
C ARG A 651 -1.99 -2.39 -43.66
N VAL A 652 -1.50 -3.32 -42.89
CA VAL A 652 -1.75 -3.43 -41.47
C VAL A 652 -0.48 -3.16 -40.68
N ARG A 653 -0.54 -2.26 -39.72
CA ARG A 653 0.49 -2.06 -38.69
C ARG A 653 0.04 -2.71 -37.40
N VAL A 654 0.97 -3.39 -36.71
CA VAL A 654 0.71 -3.93 -35.35
C VAL A 654 1.47 -3.14 -34.33
N VAL A 655 0.78 -2.64 -33.28
CA VAL A 655 1.38 -1.92 -32.15
C VAL A 655 1.02 -2.64 -30.85
N ASN A 656 2.04 -3.05 -30.09
CA ASN A 656 1.83 -3.58 -28.75
C ASN A 656 2.20 -2.54 -27.69
N VAL A 657 1.39 -2.48 -26.62
CA VAL A 657 1.55 -1.54 -25.48
C VAL A 657 1.80 -2.35 -24.22
N VAL A 658 2.99 -2.19 -23.64
CA VAL A 658 3.39 -2.79 -22.33
C VAL A 658 3.15 -1.83 -21.20
N ASP A 659 3.63 -0.59 -21.32
CA ASP A 659 3.40 0.48 -20.34
C ASP A 659 2.17 1.30 -20.73
N LEU A 660 1.08 1.04 -20.04
CA LEU A 660 -0.19 1.70 -20.35
C LEU A 660 -0.12 3.22 -20.19
N MET A 661 0.73 3.70 -19.27
CA MET A 661 0.85 5.13 -18.98
C MET A 661 1.57 5.89 -20.11
N ALA A 662 2.30 5.22 -20.98
CA ALA A 662 2.94 5.81 -22.15
C ALA A 662 1.94 6.32 -23.21
N LEU A 663 0.68 5.86 -23.16
CA LEU A 663 -0.41 6.39 -24.00
C LEU A 663 -0.74 7.86 -23.70
N GLN A 664 -0.50 8.34 -22.46
CA GLN A 664 -0.70 9.74 -22.09
C GLN A 664 0.32 10.66 -22.78
N THR A 665 0.01 11.96 -22.82
CA THR A 665 0.98 12.95 -23.31
C THR A 665 2.11 13.16 -22.31
N LYS A 666 3.24 13.62 -22.79
CA LYS A 666 4.44 13.88 -21.99
C LYS A 666 4.21 14.92 -20.87
N GLU A 667 3.24 15.83 -21.06
CA GLU A 667 2.85 16.83 -20.07
C GLU A 667 2.05 16.23 -18.92
N HIS A 668 1.37 15.12 -19.15
CA HIS A 668 0.46 14.51 -18.18
C HIS A 668 1.09 13.33 -17.44
N HIS A 669 2.07 12.67 -18.05
CA HIS A 669 2.74 11.53 -17.43
C HIS A 669 4.24 11.50 -17.79
N PRO A 670 5.14 11.19 -16.83
CA PRO A 670 6.58 11.11 -17.11
C PRO A 670 6.98 10.07 -18.19
N HIS A 671 6.19 9.01 -18.34
CA HIS A 671 6.36 7.99 -19.38
C HIS A 671 5.58 8.32 -20.67
N GLY A 672 4.77 9.37 -20.67
CA GLY A 672 3.99 9.80 -21.84
C GLY A 672 4.86 10.11 -23.05
N LEU A 673 4.43 9.68 -24.23
CA LEU A 673 5.13 9.98 -25.47
C LEU A 673 4.89 11.42 -25.91
N SER A 674 5.83 11.99 -26.69
CA SER A 674 5.57 13.20 -27.46
C SER A 674 4.47 12.94 -28.50
N GLU A 675 3.83 13.99 -28.99
CA GLU A 675 2.78 13.82 -30.00
C GLU A 675 3.35 13.23 -31.31
N GLU A 676 4.55 13.66 -31.71
CA GLU A 676 5.26 13.14 -32.87
C GLU A 676 5.52 11.62 -32.73
N ALA A 677 6.09 11.18 -31.58
CA ALA A 677 6.35 9.76 -31.35
C ALA A 677 5.05 8.94 -31.28
N PHE A 678 3.97 9.52 -30.78
CA PHE A 678 2.67 8.87 -30.77
C PHE A 678 2.06 8.75 -32.17
N ASP A 679 2.15 9.81 -32.99
CA ASP A 679 1.67 9.82 -34.37
C ASP A 679 2.48 8.85 -35.24
N ASP A 680 3.79 8.67 -34.99
CA ASP A 680 4.61 7.66 -35.67
C ASP A 680 4.11 6.24 -35.43
N LEU A 681 3.54 5.95 -34.25
CA LEU A 681 2.98 4.65 -33.91
C LEU A 681 1.53 4.48 -34.44
N PHE A 682 0.67 5.46 -34.12
CA PHE A 682 -0.78 5.33 -34.30
C PHE A 682 -1.33 6.12 -35.50
N THR A 683 -0.48 6.82 -36.21
CA THR A 683 -0.83 7.75 -37.31
C THR A 683 -1.71 8.94 -36.84
N GLN A 684 -1.97 9.89 -37.74
CA GLN A 684 -2.79 11.06 -37.43
C GLN A 684 -4.26 10.92 -37.80
N ASP A 685 -4.59 9.97 -38.71
CA ASP A 685 -5.91 9.92 -39.33
C ASP A 685 -6.42 8.50 -39.61
N LYS A 686 -5.60 7.45 -39.43
CA LYS A 686 -6.02 6.09 -39.71
C LYS A 686 -6.80 5.48 -38.54
N PRO A 687 -7.70 4.56 -38.82
CA PRO A 687 -8.40 3.83 -37.76
C PRO A 687 -7.41 2.97 -36.96
N VAL A 688 -7.59 2.99 -35.63
CA VAL A 688 -6.87 2.18 -34.66
C VAL A 688 -7.84 1.24 -34.02
N ILE A 689 -7.71 -0.06 -34.25
CA ILE A 689 -8.48 -1.10 -33.57
C ILE A 689 -7.64 -1.53 -32.38
N PHE A 690 -8.09 -1.22 -31.17
CA PHE A 690 -7.33 -1.43 -29.95
C PHE A 690 -7.96 -2.54 -29.10
N ALA A 691 -7.32 -3.69 -29.03
CA ALA A 691 -7.68 -4.79 -28.13
C ALA A 691 -7.03 -4.56 -26.75
N PHE A 692 -7.84 -4.36 -25.73
CA PHE A 692 -7.38 -3.99 -24.39
C PHE A 692 -7.83 -5.00 -23.33
N HIS A 693 -6.95 -5.27 -22.41
CA HIS A 693 -7.17 -6.21 -21.31
C HIS A 693 -8.36 -5.83 -20.41
N GLY A 694 -8.49 -4.55 -20.09
CA GLY A 694 -9.49 -4.02 -19.15
C GLY A 694 -10.69 -3.34 -19.84
N TYR A 695 -11.30 -2.41 -19.13
CA TYR A 695 -12.44 -1.64 -19.65
C TYR A 695 -12.02 -0.65 -20.74
N PRO A 696 -12.70 -0.61 -21.90
CA PRO A 696 -12.37 0.28 -23.02
C PRO A 696 -12.25 1.76 -22.64
N SER A 697 -13.05 2.21 -21.66
CA SER A 697 -13.06 3.58 -21.19
C SER A 697 -11.70 4.07 -20.70
N LEU A 698 -10.85 3.20 -20.16
CA LEU A 698 -9.52 3.55 -19.71
C LEU A 698 -8.62 4.00 -20.87
N ILE A 699 -8.60 3.26 -21.97
CA ILE A 699 -7.84 3.66 -23.17
C ILE A 699 -8.33 4.99 -23.73
N HIS A 700 -9.66 5.15 -23.88
CA HIS A 700 -10.22 6.43 -24.32
C HIS A 700 -9.81 7.60 -23.43
N ARG A 701 -9.78 7.42 -22.11
CA ARG A 701 -9.31 8.42 -21.16
C ARG A 701 -7.82 8.76 -21.34
N LEU A 702 -6.98 7.74 -21.50
CA LEU A 702 -5.53 7.92 -21.63
C LEU A 702 -5.14 8.58 -22.95
N THR A 703 -5.90 8.35 -24.02
CA THR A 703 -5.65 8.87 -25.37
C THR A 703 -6.45 10.11 -25.73
N TYR A 704 -7.38 10.57 -24.88
CA TYR A 704 -8.32 11.66 -25.18
C TYR A 704 -7.65 12.93 -25.70
N LEU A 705 -6.46 13.25 -25.21
CA LEU A 705 -5.70 14.44 -25.60
C LEU A 705 -4.83 14.24 -26.85
N ARG A 706 -4.83 13.05 -27.46
CA ARG A 706 -4.09 12.75 -28.69
C ARG A 706 -4.84 13.21 -29.93
N ASN A 707 -4.12 13.61 -30.98
CA ASN A 707 -4.69 14.09 -32.23
C ASN A 707 -5.66 13.07 -32.86
N ASN A 708 -5.24 11.82 -32.90
CA ASN A 708 -6.01 10.73 -33.54
C ASN A 708 -7.05 10.07 -32.62
N HIS A 709 -7.36 10.61 -31.43
CA HIS A 709 -8.19 9.96 -30.42
C HIS A 709 -9.58 9.49 -30.93
N ARG A 710 -10.16 10.19 -31.92
CA ARG A 710 -11.49 9.85 -32.48
C ARG A 710 -11.51 8.58 -33.32
N ASN A 711 -10.35 8.15 -33.81
CA ASN A 711 -10.20 6.96 -34.63
C ASN A 711 -9.79 5.73 -33.79
N PHE A 712 -9.72 5.85 -32.46
CA PHE A 712 -9.50 4.72 -31.57
C PHE A 712 -10.83 3.98 -31.36
N HIS A 713 -10.89 2.75 -31.86
CA HIS A 713 -11.99 1.80 -31.69
C HIS A 713 -11.52 0.72 -30.74
N VAL A 714 -11.88 0.88 -29.46
CA VAL A 714 -11.35 0.03 -28.37
C VAL A 714 -12.31 -1.11 -28.10
N ARG A 715 -11.77 -2.34 -28.06
CA ARG A 715 -12.44 -3.54 -27.58
C ARG A 715 -11.76 -3.99 -26.28
N GLY A 716 -12.52 -4.44 -25.31
CA GLY A 716 -12.03 -4.86 -24.00
C GLY A 716 -13.12 -5.53 -23.22
N PHE A 717 -12.95 -5.68 -21.92
CA PHE A 717 -13.96 -6.28 -21.06
C PHE A 717 -15.22 -5.39 -20.96
N MET A 718 -16.39 -5.98 -21.18
CA MET A 718 -17.69 -5.30 -21.24
C MET A 718 -18.70 -5.83 -20.21
N GLU A 719 -18.21 -6.47 -19.13
CA GLU A 719 -19.04 -7.15 -18.10
C GLU A 719 -19.85 -8.36 -18.66
N GLU A 720 -19.51 -8.85 -19.83
CA GLU A 720 -20.10 -10.07 -20.38
C GLU A 720 -19.26 -11.26 -19.93
N GLY A 721 -19.53 -11.73 -18.70
CA GLY A 721 -18.81 -12.82 -18.06
C GLY A 721 -19.72 -13.89 -17.52
N THR A 722 -19.30 -15.16 -17.67
CA THR A 722 -20.02 -16.33 -17.13
C THR A 722 -19.07 -17.53 -17.08
N THR A 723 -19.56 -18.70 -16.72
CA THR A 723 -18.85 -19.96 -16.92
C THR A 723 -18.95 -20.39 -18.39
N THR A 724 -17.81 -20.37 -19.08
CA THR A 724 -17.72 -20.68 -20.50
C THR A 724 -16.35 -21.29 -20.86
N THR A 725 -15.82 -21.05 -22.06
CA THR A 725 -14.47 -21.43 -22.48
C THR A 725 -13.58 -20.19 -22.68
N PRO A 726 -12.24 -20.30 -22.65
CA PRO A 726 -11.35 -19.16 -22.76
C PRO A 726 -11.58 -18.28 -23.99
N PHE A 727 -11.79 -18.86 -25.14
CA PHE A 727 -12.06 -18.09 -26.36
C PHE A 727 -13.48 -17.54 -26.39
N ASP A 728 -14.48 -18.32 -25.93
CA ASP A 728 -15.87 -17.83 -25.86
C ASP A 728 -16.00 -16.61 -24.95
N MET A 729 -15.18 -16.53 -23.90
CA MET A 729 -15.05 -15.34 -23.03
C MET A 729 -14.65 -14.10 -23.86
N THR A 730 -13.73 -14.24 -24.80
CA THR A 730 -13.34 -13.13 -25.68
C THR A 730 -14.43 -12.81 -26.70
N VAL A 731 -15.15 -13.82 -27.21
CA VAL A 731 -16.29 -13.67 -28.17
C VAL A 731 -17.43 -12.89 -27.50
N MET A 732 -17.80 -13.24 -26.27
CA MET A 732 -18.85 -12.53 -25.52
C MET A 732 -18.54 -11.03 -25.33
N ASN A 733 -17.27 -10.67 -25.24
CA ASN A 733 -16.81 -9.30 -25.09
C ASN A 733 -16.34 -8.66 -26.40
N GLU A 734 -16.59 -9.26 -27.54
CA GLU A 734 -16.20 -8.80 -28.88
C GLU A 734 -14.69 -8.47 -29.01
N LEU A 735 -13.85 -9.16 -28.25
CA LEU A 735 -12.39 -8.99 -28.23
C LEU A 735 -11.68 -10.05 -29.09
N ASP A 736 -12.39 -11.06 -29.54
CA ASP A 736 -11.85 -12.17 -30.33
C ASP A 736 -11.40 -11.74 -31.72
N ARG A 737 -10.63 -12.60 -32.34
CA ARG A 737 -10.03 -12.39 -33.69
C ARG A 737 -11.03 -12.07 -34.76
N PHE A 738 -12.24 -12.65 -34.71
CA PHE A 738 -13.27 -12.45 -35.75
C PHE A 738 -13.88 -11.06 -35.61
N HIS A 739 -14.26 -10.64 -34.42
CA HIS A 739 -14.79 -9.29 -34.16
C HIS A 739 -13.72 -8.20 -34.42
N LEU A 740 -12.47 -8.42 -34.03
CA LEU A 740 -11.38 -7.49 -34.31
C LEU A 740 -11.13 -7.32 -35.80
N ALA A 741 -11.18 -8.40 -36.59
CA ALA A 741 -11.06 -8.36 -38.05
C ALA A 741 -12.26 -7.64 -38.70
N GLN A 742 -13.51 -7.93 -38.23
CA GLN A 742 -14.70 -7.22 -38.68
C GLN A 742 -14.62 -5.72 -38.44
N GLU A 743 -14.22 -5.33 -37.21
CA GLU A 743 -14.07 -3.91 -36.86
C GLU A 743 -13.06 -3.23 -37.78
N ALA A 744 -11.90 -3.83 -38.05
CA ALA A 744 -10.92 -3.29 -38.98
C ALA A 744 -11.50 -3.09 -40.39
N ILE A 745 -12.24 -4.07 -40.91
CA ILE A 745 -12.88 -4.00 -42.24
C ILE A 745 -13.89 -2.85 -42.28
N LEU A 746 -14.71 -2.71 -41.25
CA LEU A 746 -15.78 -1.72 -41.18
C LEU A 746 -15.23 -0.27 -41.09
N ARG A 747 -14.04 -0.08 -40.51
CA ARG A 747 -13.43 1.25 -40.32
C ARG A 747 -12.55 1.68 -41.49
N VAL A 748 -12.09 0.80 -42.32
CA VAL A 748 -11.24 1.16 -43.46
C VAL A 748 -12.12 1.60 -44.65
N ALA A 749 -12.12 2.92 -44.92
CA ALA A 749 -13.01 3.51 -45.93
C ALA A 749 -12.93 2.86 -47.32
N LYS A 750 -11.75 2.40 -47.78
CA LYS A 750 -11.57 1.74 -49.11
C LYS A 750 -12.25 0.38 -49.21
N LEU A 751 -12.63 -0.23 -48.08
CA LEU A 751 -13.27 -1.57 -48.01
C LEU A 751 -14.81 -1.48 -47.89
N GLN A 752 -15.39 -0.32 -47.68
CA GLN A 752 -16.84 -0.17 -47.53
C GLN A 752 -17.61 -0.71 -48.76
N GLY A 753 -18.52 -1.66 -48.49
CA GLY A 753 -19.35 -2.32 -49.54
C GLY A 753 -18.54 -3.26 -50.48
N LYS A 754 -17.29 -3.55 -50.18
CA LYS A 754 -16.44 -4.47 -50.99
C LYS A 754 -16.04 -5.74 -50.24
N ALA A 755 -16.27 -5.80 -48.97
CA ALA A 755 -15.85 -6.90 -48.10
C ALA A 755 -17.06 -7.59 -47.41
N ASP A 756 -18.27 -7.38 -47.86
CA ASP A 756 -19.49 -7.89 -47.22
C ASP A 756 -19.47 -9.42 -47.09
N ALA A 757 -19.00 -10.13 -48.12
CA ALA A 757 -18.86 -11.59 -48.08
C ALA A 757 -17.86 -12.07 -47.00
N ILE A 758 -16.81 -11.31 -46.72
CA ILE A 758 -15.85 -11.62 -45.67
C ILE A 758 -16.50 -11.39 -44.30
N LEU A 759 -17.25 -10.29 -44.14
CA LEU A 759 -17.99 -10.00 -42.92
C LEU A 759 -19.01 -11.11 -42.60
N ASP A 760 -19.75 -11.59 -43.62
CA ASP A 760 -20.69 -12.69 -43.48
C ASP A 760 -19.98 -13.98 -43.05
N GLU A 761 -18.84 -14.32 -43.66
CA GLU A 761 -18.04 -15.50 -43.28
C GLU A 761 -17.53 -15.41 -41.84
N LEU A 762 -17.02 -14.27 -41.42
CA LEU A 762 -16.58 -14.08 -40.06
C LEU A 762 -17.73 -14.23 -39.05
N GLN A 763 -18.93 -13.75 -39.41
CA GLN A 763 -20.14 -13.93 -38.60
C GLN A 763 -20.58 -15.40 -38.51
N GLU A 764 -20.46 -16.14 -39.59
CA GLU A 764 -20.70 -17.58 -39.60
C GLU A 764 -19.73 -18.34 -38.69
N LYS A 765 -18.45 -17.93 -38.66
CA LYS A 765 -17.45 -18.53 -37.76
C LYS A 765 -17.78 -18.28 -36.28
N ILE A 766 -18.24 -17.10 -35.93
CA ILE A 766 -18.71 -16.77 -34.56
C ILE A 766 -19.90 -17.68 -34.20
N ALA A 767 -20.89 -17.79 -35.10
CA ALA A 767 -22.06 -18.62 -34.86
C ALA A 767 -21.71 -20.13 -34.73
N ALA A 768 -20.76 -20.62 -35.56
CA ALA A 768 -20.26 -21.97 -35.48
C ALA A 768 -19.52 -22.24 -34.14
N HIS A 769 -18.75 -21.26 -33.69
CA HIS A 769 -18.06 -21.34 -32.39
C HIS A 769 -19.07 -21.48 -31.24
N HIS A 770 -20.06 -20.59 -31.16
CA HIS A 770 -21.10 -20.68 -30.13
C HIS A 770 -21.86 -22.01 -30.15
N ALA A 771 -22.16 -22.56 -31.35
CA ALA A 771 -22.80 -23.86 -31.44
C ALA A 771 -21.90 -24.97 -30.89
N TYR A 772 -20.60 -24.92 -31.23
CA TYR A 772 -19.63 -25.92 -30.81
C TYR A 772 -19.41 -25.89 -29.30
N VAL A 773 -19.22 -24.70 -28.69
CA VAL A 773 -19.07 -24.56 -27.25
C VAL A 773 -20.27 -25.12 -26.48
N ARG A 774 -21.48 -24.84 -26.95
CA ARG A 774 -22.71 -25.35 -26.30
C ARG A 774 -22.86 -26.86 -26.39
N GLU A 775 -22.32 -27.48 -27.44
CA GLU A 775 -22.42 -28.94 -27.67
C GLU A 775 -21.28 -29.68 -26.95
N TYR A 776 -20.06 -29.18 -27.01
CA TYR A 776 -18.86 -29.90 -26.55
C TYR A 776 -18.22 -29.35 -25.28
N GLY A 777 -18.52 -28.13 -24.87
CA GLY A 777 -17.90 -27.47 -23.70
C GLY A 777 -16.43 -27.11 -23.93
N GLU A 778 -16.01 -26.99 -25.18
CA GLU A 778 -14.63 -26.66 -25.59
C GLU A 778 -14.63 -25.62 -26.72
N ASP A 779 -13.54 -24.89 -26.87
CA ASP A 779 -13.32 -24.00 -28.01
C ASP A 779 -13.13 -24.81 -29.30
N LEU A 780 -13.47 -24.24 -30.45
CA LEU A 780 -13.25 -24.88 -31.77
C LEU A 780 -11.79 -25.32 -31.92
N PRO A 781 -11.54 -26.52 -32.48
CA PRO A 781 -10.17 -27.04 -32.68
C PRO A 781 -9.26 -26.08 -33.46
N GLU A 782 -9.79 -25.40 -34.49
CA GLU A 782 -9.04 -24.41 -35.27
C GLU A 782 -8.64 -23.17 -34.48
N VAL A 783 -9.42 -22.79 -33.48
CA VAL A 783 -9.11 -21.69 -32.57
C VAL A 783 -8.02 -22.12 -31.60
N ARG A 784 -8.19 -23.28 -30.94
CA ARG A 784 -7.21 -23.82 -29.99
C ARG A 784 -5.86 -24.15 -30.65
N GLY A 785 -5.88 -24.59 -31.89
CA GLY A 785 -4.70 -24.99 -32.66
C GLY A 785 -4.03 -23.86 -33.42
N TRP A 786 -4.57 -22.65 -33.35
CA TRP A 786 -4.00 -21.53 -34.09
C TRP A 786 -2.57 -21.21 -33.63
N LYS A 787 -1.70 -20.99 -34.62
CA LYS A 787 -0.31 -20.57 -34.45
C LYS A 787 -0.02 -19.46 -35.44
N TRP A 788 0.82 -18.51 -35.03
CA TRP A 788 1.30 -17.50 -35.94
C TRP A 788 2.01 -18.17 -37.14
N PRO A 789 1.63 -17.84 -38.39
CA PRO A 789 2.25 -18.47 -39.55
C PRO A 789 3.73 -18.06 -39.64
N SER A 790 4.64 -19.04 -39.54
CA SER A 790 6.06 -18.81 -39.81
C SER A 790 6.18 -18.25 -41.23
N GLN A 791 7.07 -17.27 -41.47
CA GLN A 791 7.38 -16.77 -42.78
C GLN A 791 7.93 -17.99 -43.63
N GLN A 792 7.07 -18.74 -44.25
CA GLN A 792 7.49 -19.67 -45.29
C GLN A 792 8.01 -18.82 -46.44
N GLY A 793 9.30 -19.01 -46.73
CA GLY A 793 9.94 -18.37 -47.84
C GLY A 793 9.09 -18.51 -49.12
N SER A 794 8.92 -17.40 -49.79
CA SER A 794 8.38 -17.34 -51.16
C SER A 794 9.24 -18.22 -52.09
N GLY A 795 8.85 -19.50 -52.23
CA GLY A 795 9.55 -20.42 -53.13
C GLY A 795 8.96 -21.81 -53.11
N GLY A 796 7.99 -22.08 -53.99
CA GLY A 796 7.60 -23.42 -54.34
C GLY A 796 6.10 -23.56 -54.59
N ALA A 797 5.69 -23.32 -55.85
CA ALA A 797 4.41 -23.80 -56.31
C ALA A 797 4.40 -25.33 -56.26
N PRO A 798 3.34 -26.01 -55.81
CA PRO A 798 3.24 -27.46 -55.95
C PRO A 798 2.94 -27.81 -57.40
N GLU A 799 3.72 -28.77 -57.94
CA GLU A 799 3.39 -29.47 -59.14
C GLU A 799 2.10 -30.30 -59.01
#